data_e24cf1685f56f1d799a021c654c42c9d
#
_entry.id   e24cf1685f56f1d799a021c654c42c9d
#
_cell.length_a   1.000
_cell.length_b   1.000
_cell.length_c   1.000
_cell.angle_alpha   90.00
_cell.angle_beta   90.00
_cell.angle_gamma   90.00
#
_symmetry.space_group_name_H-M   'P 1'
#
loop_
_entity.id
_entity.type
_entity.pdbx_description
1 polymer ?
#
loop_
_entity_poly.entity_id
_entity_poly.type
_entity_poly.pdbx_seq_one_letter_code
_entity_poly.pdbx_strand_id
1 'polypeptide(L)'
;MRIVKKTLCRLFAVVLAVCLAFGAVTSVSAAVPTDSYTYWQGVTSNGKAVYGKSMYDVDKLIDVADLGLTRFTQITAMCKDDNNNVYILDSSSRIVILDNQYNLVGEIGLINGSIAYDNAKGIYYNDGVIYVCDTENAQILMINQSGALLDTITLPESNLIPEDFHFKPTKITRDKDGYMYVVSDGCYYGALLYSPERKFLGFYGANQVNATLSSVLTNIWNRMFPNAEKHANSIKKLPYALVDITVDEDGFVFTSNGFTDLSTDARKAMIRRLSPGTGDNILKPGGVFGDVKTLALDDMWKQDFCDIEVDENGFMYALDSRYGKVFVYDSDCNTVTTFGGGMKKGNQKGTFMTSCAIVVKNNGEQILVADASTGFITAFNINEYGKKVKELDFLTLDGNYDMVKEGWQEVLAQDANSQLAYSGLANAYLEEEDYDTALKYAKMGYDKGTYAVAFEYVRKDFISDNFTWIFILIVVLVVGAIAFMFITNKKKVVLIKNKSLNLMVSTAIHPSNSFTDIKEKHLGSLPLCFMLIVLYYVVTVTRAIAGGFMFTNYDPSSFNSIIELVRSVGLVVLWIVANWLVSTLLGGKGKIKEIVIVTCYSLQPLILEDIIHTILTNVLLPDEAAFLGILSAIATIYFCIMLVIGMLKIHDYSMGKFIWTTLLTVIGMAIIVFLLIMLIILIQQFGAFIPTIVTEIITI
;
A
#
# COMPACT_ATOMS: atom_id res chain seq x y z
N MET A 1 -32.19 -39.02 -18.01
CA MET A 1 -32.53 -37.74 -17.35
C MET A 1 -32.66 -37.81 -15.82
N ARG A 2 -33.36 -38.79 -15.23
CA ARG A 2 -33.48 -38.97 -13.76
C ARG A 2 -32.15 -39.29 -13.02
N ILE A 3 -31.25 -40.07 -13.63
CA ILE A 3 -29.96 -40.46 -13.04
C ILE A 3 -29.01 -39.28 -13.01
N VAL A 4 -28.94 -38.47 -14.06
CA VAL A 4 -28.10 -37.29 -14.15
C VAL A 4 -28.52 -36.21 -13.11
N LYS A 5 -29.85 -36.03 -12.92
CA LYS A 5 -30.37 -35.13 -11.87
C LYS A 5 -29.98 -35.57 -10.46
N LYS A 6 -30.06 -36.88 -10.16
CA LYS A 6 -29.67 -37.43 -8.86
C LYS A 6 -28.16 -37.29 -8.60
N THR A 7 -27.34 -37.47 -9.61
CA THR A 7 -25.88 -37.35 -9.49
C THR A 7 -25.47 -35.88 -9.32
N LEU A 8 -26.12 -34.94 -10.05
CA LEU A 8 -25.90 -33.52 -9.92
C LEU A 8 -26.31 -32.97 -8.52
N CYS A 9 -27.47 -33.42 -8.01
CA CYS A 9 -27.92 -33.06 -6.65
C CYS A 9 -26.98 -33.62 -5.56
N ARG A 10 -26.44 -34.81 -5.74
CA ARG A 10 -25.46 -35.38 -4.79
C ARG A 10 -24.12 -34.65 -4.86
N LEU A 11 -23.67 -34.27 -6.07
CA LEU A 11 -22.46 -33.47 -6.25
C LEU A 11 -22.61 -32.07 -5.61
N PHE A 12 -23.77 -31.46 -5.83
CA PHE A 12 -24.08 -30.14 -5.23
C PHE A 12 -24.17 -30.20 -3.69
N ALA A 13 -24.74 -31.28 -3.15
CA ALA A 13 -24.81 -31.50 -1.70
C ALA A 13 -23.41 -31.76 -1.10
N VAL A 14 -22.53 -32.47 -1.79
CA VAL A 14 -21.14 -32.67 -1.35
C VAL A 14 -20.35 -31.38 -1.42
N VAL A 15 -20.46 -30.58 -2.49
CA VAL A 15 -19.82 -29.26 -2.60
C VAL A 15 -20.33 -28.32 -1.52
N LEU A 16 -21.65 -28.31 -1.26
CA LEU A 16 -22.25 -27.49 -0.19
C LEU A 16 -21.78 -27.96 1.19
N ALA A 17 -21.69 -29.26 1.45
CA ALA A 17 -21.17 -29.79 2.71
C ALA A 17 -19.69 -29.49 2.93
N VAL A 18 -18.88 -29.53 1.87
CA VAL A 18 -17.46 -29.11 1.90
C VAL A 18 -17.35 -27.62 2.14
N CYS A 19 -18.15 -26.77 1.48
CA CYS A 19 -18.18 -25.35 1.72
C CYS A 19 -18.64 -25.00 3.16
N LEU A 20 -19.60 -25.73 3.72
CA LEU A 20 -20.07 -25.56 5.10
C LEU A 20 -19.05 -26.06 6.13
N ALA A 21 -18.31 -27.13 5.83
CA ALA A 21 -17.27 -27.66 6.72
C ALA A 21 -16.04 -26.72 6.77
N PHE A 22 -15.70 -26.03 5.66
CA PHE A 22 -14.63 -25.02 5.63
C PHE A 22 -15.09 -23.63 6.13
N GLY A 23 -16.39 -23.36 6.16
CA GLY A 23 -16.95 -22.10 6.71
C GLY A 23 -16.94 -22.03 8.23
N ALA A 24 -16.61 -23.11 8.92
CA ALA A 24 -16.53 -23.17 10.39
C ALA A 24 -15.12 -22.95 10.94
N VAL A 25 -14.15 -22.52 10.13
CA VAL A 25 -12.93 -21.94 10.67
C VAL A 25 -13.29 -20.55 11.17
N THR A 26 -13.74 -20.48 12.41
CA THR A 26 -13.75 -19.25 13.16
C THR A 26 -12.32 -18.70 13.09
N SER A 27 -12.14 -17.62 12.35
CA SER A 27 -10.98 -16.79 12.56
C SER A 27 -10.99 -16.44 14.05
N VAL A 28 -10.08 -17.05 14.79
CA VAL A 28 -9.72 -16.53 16.12
C VAL A 28 -9.11 -15.17 15.79
N SER A 29 -9.95 -14.15 15.82
CA SER A 29 -9.47 -12.78 15.87
C SER A 29 -8.69 -12.74 17.17
N ALA A 30 -7.37 -12.71 17.09
CA ALA A 30 -6.54 -12.38 18.23
C ALA A 30 -7.16 -11.10 18.80
N ALA A 31 -7.55 -11.12 20.04
CA ALA A 31 -8.11 -9.95 20.71
C ALA A 31 -7.10 -8.83 20.51
N VAL A 32 -7.49 -7.78 19.80
CA VAL A 32 -6.64 -6.60 19.63
C VAL A 32 -6.36 -6.09 21.04
N PRO A 33 -5.09 -5.87 21.42
CA PRO A 33 -4.79 -5.32 22.74
C PRO A 33 -5.62 -4.08 22.97
N THR A 34 -6.35 -4.05 24.07
CA THR A 34 -7.25 -2.94 24.44
C THR A 34 -6.48 -1.78 25.07
N ASP A 35 -5.17 -1.92 25.23
CA ASP A 35 -4.34 -0.89 25.81
C ASP A 35 -4.27 0.33 24.89
N SER A 36 -4.35 1.51 25.50
CA SER A 36 -4.28 2.81 24.81
C SER A 36 -2.97 3.04 24.07
N TYR A 37 -1.96 2.20 24.32
CA TYR A 37 -0.66 2.18 23.69
C TYR A 37 -0.53 0.92 22.85
N THR A 38 -1.06 0.94 21.65
CA THR A 38 -0.83 -0.16 20.71
C THR A 38 0.40 0.16 19.86
N TYR A 39 1.43 -0.63 20.00
CA TYR A 39 2.69 -0.45 19.32
C TYR A 39 2.81 -1.45 18.18
N TRP A 40 3.28 -0.99 17.05
CA TRP A 40 3.52 -1.82 15.89
C TRP A 40 4.90 -1.56 15.34
N GLN A 41 5.48 -2.64 14.85
CA GLN A 41 6.77 -2.59 14.18
C GLN A 41 6.54 -2.92 12.74
N GLY A 42 6.39 -2.49 11.82
CA GLY A 42 6.32 -2.94 10.45
C GLY A 42 5.07 -3.73 10.08
N VAL A 43 5.08 -4.16 8.87
CA VAL A 43 3.95 -4.80 8.24
C VAL A 43 4.42 -6.04 7.52
N THR A 44 3.64 -7.10 7.60
CA THR A 44 3.84 -8.24 6.73
C THR A 44 3.63 -7.83 5.27
N SER A 45 4.16 -8.62 4.35
CA SER A 45 3.99 -8.42 2.90
C SER A 45 2.53 -8.20 2.45
N ASN A 46 1.56 -8.57 3.28
CA ASN A 46 0.12 -8.40 3.02
C ASN A 46 -0.51 -7.25 3.79
N GLY A 47 0.28 -6.40 4.42
CA GLY A 47 -0.20 -5.26 5.16
C GLY A 47 -0.84 -5.62 6.50
N LYS A 48 -0.45 -6.72 7.15
CA LYS A 48 -0.79 -6.99 8.54
C LYS A 48 0.15 -6.26 9.47
N ALA A 49 -0.43 -5.65 10.49
CA ALA A 49 0.34 -5.09 11.58
C ALA A 49 1.04 -6.22 12.36
N VAL A 50 2.29 -6.00 12.68
CA VAL A 50 3.07 -6.82 13.60
C VAL A 50 3.19 -6.03 14.89
N TYR A 51 2.67 -6.58 15.97
CA TYR A 51 2.79 -5.95 17.28
C TYR A 51 4.18 -6.22 17.84
N GLY A 52 4.83 -5.16 18.31
CA GLY A 52 6.15 -5.21 18.88
C GLY A 52 6.19 -4.63 20.30
N LYS A 53 7.36 -4.69 20.91
CA LYS A 53 7.60 -4.08 22.21
C LYS A 53 7.63 -2.56 22.09
N SER A 54 7.06 -1.85 23.07
CA SER A 54 7.08 -0.40 23.13
C SER A 54 8.50 0.16 23.13
N MET A 55 8.74 1.18 22.32
CA MET A 55 9.98 1.95 22.32
C MET A 55 9.85 3.27 23.09
N TYR A 56 8.64 3.82 23.19
CA TYR A 56 8.36 5.08 23.87
C TYR A 56 7.31 4.89 24.95
N ASP A 57 7.56 5.45 26.11
CA ASP A 57 6.65 5.43 27.24
C ASP A 57 6.15 6.85 27.51
N VAL A 58 4.89 6.98 27.94
CA VAL A 58 4.37 8.28 28.33
C VAL A 58 4.97 8.72 29.66
N ASP A 59 5.73 9.79 29.62
CA ASP A 59 6.32 10.41 30.81
C ASP A 59 5.31 11.30 31.50
N LYS A 60 4.90 12.38 30.87
CA LYS A 60 4.10 13.44 31.49
C LYS A 60 2.98 13.93 30.58
N LEU A 61 1.85 14.24 31.20
CA LEU A 61 0.81 15.08 30.58
C LEU A 61 0.99 16.49 31.12
N ILE A 62 1.15 17.46 30.23
CA ILE A 62 1.39 18.86 30.57
C ILE A 62 0.10 19.65 30.32
N ASP A 63 -0.47 20.20 31.42
CA ASP A 63 -1.56 21.17 31.39
C ASP A 63 -0.98 22.52 31.85
N VAL A 64 -1.05 23.54 31.01
CA VAL A 64 -0.55 24.89 31.39
C VAL A 64 -1.32 25.47 32.57
N ALA A 65 -2.50 24.98 32.90
CA ALA A 65 -3.25 25.34 34.11
C ALA A 65 -2.47 24.97 35.39
N ASP A 66 -1.73 23.87 35.38
CA ASP A 66 -0.88 23.46 36.50
C ASP A 66 0.33 24.39 36.69
N LEU A 67 0.66 25.17 35.66
CA LEU A 67 1.70 26.19 35.68
C LEU A 67 1.17 27.60 36.04
N GLY A 68 -0.12 27.68 36.40
CA GLY A 68 -0.77 28.96 36.80
C GLY A 68 -1.27 29.79 35.63
N LEU A 69 -1.27 29.28 34.40
CA LEU A 69 -1.78 29.96 33.22
C LEU A 69 -3.24 29.58 32.93
N THR A 70 -3.91 30.41 32.16
CA THR A 70 -5.19 30.00 31.53
C THR A 70 -4.94 28.90 30.51
N ARG A 71 -5.81 27.92 30.41
CA ARG A 71 -5.73 26.86 29.42
C ARG A 71 -5.68 27.45 28.00
N PHE A 72 -5.05 26.71 27.11
CA PHE A 72 -5.07 27.05 25.68
C PHE A 72 -6.50 27.08 25.15
N THR A 73 -6.78 28.03 24.28
CA THR A 73 -8.03 28.03 23.50
C THR A 73 -7.97 26.90 22.47
N GLN A 74 -6.86 26.83 21.74
CA GLN A 74 -6.56 25.77 20.82
C GLN A 74 -5.07 25.82 20.48
N ILE A 75 -4.33 24.76 20.76
CA ILE A 75 -2.94 24.67 20.29
C ILE A 75 -2.95 24.47 18.78
N THR A 76 -2.19 25.28 18.05
CA THR A 76 -2.11 25.23 16.59
C THR A 76 -0.77 24.69 16.09
N ALA A 77 0.33 25.02 16.74
CA ALA A 77 1.67 24.56 16.38
C ALA A 77 2.62 24.62 17.59
N MET A 78 3.73 23.91 17.48
CA MET A 78 4.86 23.97 18.41
C MET A 78 6.18 24.01 17.63
N CYS A 79 7.20 24.62 18.22
CA CYS A 79 8.59 24.47 17.79
C CYS A 79 9.51 24.48 19.01
N LYS A 80 10.80 24.23 18.80
CA LYS A 80 11.83 24.31 19.85
C LYS A 80 12.95 25.28 19.45
N ASP A 81 13.66 25.78 20.44
CA ASP A 81 14.94 26.47 20.24
C ASP A 81 16.14 25.51 20.44
N ASP A 82 17.35 26.01 20.24
CA ASP A 82 18.59 25.26 20.38
C ASP A 82 18.87 24.78 21.83
N ASN A 83 18.19 25.35 22.83
CA ASN A 83 18.23 24.95 24.22
C ASN A 83 17.13 23.95 24.60
N ASN A 84 16.37 23.43 23.62
CA ASN A 84 15.19 22.59 23.79
C ASN A 84 14.05 23.26 24.59
N ASN A 85 14.00 24.59 24.67
CA ASN A 85 12.78 25.27 25.12
C ASN A 85 11.71 25.15 24.04
N VAL A 86 10.48 24.88 24.46
CA VAL A 86 9.36 24.65 23.57
C VAL A 86 8.45 25.86 23.52
N TYR A 87 8.22 26.35 22.31
CA TYR A 87 7.33 27.46 22.01
C TYR A 87 6.00 26.87 21.52
N ILE A 88 4.92 27.20 22.21
CA ILE A 88 3.59 26.68 21.97
C ILE A 88 2.69 27.80 21.50
N LEU A 89 2.20 27.70 20.28
CA LEU A 89 1.32 28.68 19.65
C LEU A 89 -0.14 28.38 19.98
N ASP A 90 -0.83 29.37 20.57
CA ASP A 90 -2.28 29.29 20.84
C ASP A 90 -3.07 30.18 19.86
N SER A 91 -4.21 29.69 19.42
CA SER A 91 -5.13 30.45 18.55
C SER A 91 -5.62 31.78 19.19
N SER A 92 -5.46 31.98 20.52
CA SER A 92 -5.78 33.21 21.22
C SER A 92 -4.73 34.30 21.12
N SER A 93 -3.82 34.25 20.14
CA SER A 93 -2.75 35.22 19.93
C SER A 93 -1.73 35.29 21.07
N ARG A 94 -1.34 34.15 21.61
CA ARG A 94 -0.25 34.02 22.59
C ARG A 94 0.69 32.88 22.26
N ILE A 95 1.90 32.98 22.73
CA ILE A 95 2.92 31.93 22.65
C ILE A 95 3.37 31.66 24.10
N VAL A 96 3.27 30.39 24.52
CA VAL A 96 3.78 29.94 25.83
C VAL A 96 5.12 29.26 25.61
N ILE A 97 6.09 29.58 26.46
CA ILE A 97 7.46 29.08 26.38
C ILE A 97 7.71 28.19 27.61
N LEU A 98 8.04 26.97 27.41
CA LEU A 98 8.44 26.00 28.44
C LEU A 98 9.91 25.66 28.30
N ASP A 99 10.61 25.46 29.44
CA ASP A 99 11.97 24.96 29.44
C ASP A 99 12.07 23.47 29.14
N ASN A 100 13.28 22.92 29.11
CA ASN A 100 13.51 21.51 28.86
C ASN A 100 12.89 20.56 29.91
N GLN A 101 12.59 21.06 31.12
CA GLN A 101 11.89 20.33 32.19
C GLN A 101 10.41 20.62 32.25
N TYR A 102 9.85 21.35 31.27
CA TYR A 102 8.45 21.76 31.14
C TYR A 102 7.99 22.73 32.20
N ASN A 103 8.93 23.57 32.77
CA ASN A 103 8.57 24.70 33.61
C ASN A 103 8.31 25.92 32.73
N LEU A 104 7.45 26.82 33.22
CA LEU A 104 7.16 28.06 32.50
C LEU A 104 8.37 28.98 32.48
N VAL A 105 8.84 29.32 31.26
CA VAL A 105 9.88 30.36 31.04
C VAL A 105 9.25 31.73 30.84
N GLY A 106 8.16 31.78 30.08
CA GLY A 106 7.47 33.00 29.78
C GLY A 106 6.24 32.82 28.91
N GLU A 107 5.53 33.93 28.75
CA GLU A 107 4.37 34.06 27.86
C GLU A 107 4.53 35.31 27.01
N ILE A 108 4.45 35.16 25.70
CA ILE A 108 4.40 36.27 24.75
C ILE A 108 2.93 36.47 24.39
N GLY A 109 2.28 37.44 25.01
CA GLY A 109 0.89 37.80 24.73
C GLY A 109 0.76 38.80 23.58
N LEU A 110 -0.44 39.34 23.41
CA LEU A 110 -0.73 40.41 22.47
C LEU A 110 0.35 41.50 22.57
N ILE A 111 1.12 41.70 21.53
CA ILE A 111 2.27 42.57 21.48
C ILE A 111 1.79 44.01 21.58
N ASN A 112 1.93 44.60 22.76
CA ASN A 112 1.67 46.01 23.06
C ASN A 112 0.38 46.62 22.47
N GLY A 113 -0.69 45.81 22.32
CA GLY A 113 -1.98 46.26 21.77
C GLY A 113 -2.00 46.55 20.27
N SER A 114 -0.91 46.25 19.55
CA SER A 114 -0.77 46.64 18.14
C SER A 114 -0.73 45.48 17.15
N ILE A 115 -0.45 44.24 17.57
CA ILE A 115 -0.32 43.10 16.69
C ILE A 115 -1.01 41.90 17.30
N ALA A 116 -2.21 41.64 16.85
CA ALA A 116 -2.87 40.35 17.02
C ALA A 116 -2.73 39.57 15.73
N TYR A 117 -2.30 38.29 15.79
CA TYR A 117 -2.40 37.41 14.66
C TYR A 117 -3.80 36.77 14.60
N ASP A 118 -4.24 36.41 13.41
CA ASP A 118 -5.53 35.79 13.21
C ASP A 118 -5.35 34.38 12.64
N ASN A 119 -5.82 33.38 13.40
CA ASN A 119 -5.74 31.98 13.02
C ASN A 119 -4.34 31.54 12.57
N ALA A 120 -3.31 31.90 13.34
CA ALA A 120 -1.94 31.49 13.06
C ALA A 120 -1.79 29.98 13.16
N LYS A 121 -1.24 29.34 12.12
CA LYS A 121 -1.16 27.88 11.98
C LYS A 121 0.25 27.33 12.11
N GLY A 122 1.28 28.16 12.10
CA GLY A 122 2.66 27.73 12.18
C GLY A 122 3.53 28.63 13.01
N ILE A 123 4.49 28.04 13.70
CA ILE A 123 5.56 28.73 14.44
C ILE A 123 6.88 28.05 14.14
N TYR A 124 7.93 28.84 14.00
CA TYR A 124 9.30 28.39 13.77
C TYR A 124 10.28 29.29 14.51
N TYR A 125 11.31 28.73 15.10
CA TYR A 125 12.37 29.47 15.78
C TYR A 125 13.69 29.30 15.04
N ASN A 126 14.41 30.38 14.85
CA ASN A 126 15.78 30.36 14.35
C ASN A 126 16.56 31.58 14.84
N ASP A 127 17.72 31.38 15.45
CA ASP A 127 18.68 32.43 15.87
C ASP A 127 18.04 33.58 16.66
N GLY A 128 17.16 33.28 17.63
CA GLY A 128 16.50 34.29 18.46
C GLY A 128 15.30 34.98 17.81
N VAL A 129 14.94 34.60 16.59
CA VAL A 129 13.77 35.11 15.87
C VAL A 129 12.69 34.03 15.85
N ILE A 130 11.49 34.42 16.21
CA ILE A 130 10.29 33.60 16.14
C ILE A 130 9.49 34.02 14.92
N TYR A 131 9.22 33.07 14.02
CA TYR A 131 8.39 33.26 12.83
C TYR A 131 7.00 32.71 13.13
N VAL A 132 5.96 33.55 12.94
CA VAL A 132 4.56 33.14 13.15
C VAL A 132 3.81 33.28 11.83
N CYS A 133 3.29 32.15 11.33
CA CYS A 133 2.48 32.14 10.13
C CYS A 133 1.06 32.62 10.44
N ASP A 134 0.81 33.88 10.24
CA ASP A 134 -0.48 34.56 10.44
C ASP A 134 -1.37 34.37 9.22
N THR A 135 -2.01 33.23 9.19
CA THR A 135 -2.60 32.62 7.99
C THR A 135 -3.72 33.47 7.38
N GLU A 136 -4.65 33.95 8.18
CA GLU A 136 -5.80 34.73 7.66
C GLU A 136 -5.44 36.17 7.32
N ASN A 137 -4.40 36.72 7.94
CA ASN A 137 -3.85 38.03 7.56
C ASN A 137 -2.86 37.95 6.39
N ALA A 138 -2.64 36.74 5.83
CA ALA A 138 -1.78 36.50 4.69
C ALA A 138 -0.34 37.05 4.88
N GLN A 139 0.25 36.79 6.06
CA GLN A 139 1.59 37.29 6.41
C GLN A 139 2.32 36.32 7.34
N ILE A 140 3.64 36.52 7.44
CA ILE A 140 4.47 35.85 8.44
C ILE A 140 5.11 36.91 9.29
N LEU A 141 4.83 36.91 10.58
CA LEU A 141 5.39 37.83 11.54
C LEU A 141 6.75 37.32 12.02
N MET A 142 7.73 38.18 12.06
CA MET A 142 9.04 37.94 12.66
C MET A 142 9.11 38.72 13.97
N ILE A 143 9.17 38.03 15.09
CA ILE A 143 9.21 38.63 16.42
C ILE A 143 10.45 38.12 17.19
N ASN A 144 10.93 38.94 18.12
CA ASN A 144 11.98 38.50 19.03
C ASN A 144 11.38 37.76 20.25
N GLN A 145 12.24 37.23 21.10
CA GLN A 145 11.83 36.51 22.32
C GLN A 145 11.09 37.39 23.34
N SER A 146 11.21 38.72 23.27
CA SER A 146 10.44 39.66 24.10
C SER A 146 9.07 40.01 23.52
N GLY A 147 8.74 39.47 22.33
CA GLY A 147 7.48 39.72 21.64
C GLY A 147 7.47 41.00 20.78
N ALA A 148 8.59 41.67 20.57
CA ALA A 148 8.63 42.83 19.70
C ALA A 148 8.68 42.42 18.22
N LEU A 149 7.86 43.03 17.37
CA LEU A 149 7.88 42.83 15.93
C LEU A 149 9.18 43.33 15.33
N LEU A 150 9.88 42.47 14.62
CA LEU A 150 11.11 42.81 13.90
C LEU A 150 10.82 43.14 12.43
N ASP A 151 9.98 42.30 11.77
CA ASP A 151 9.64 42.46 10.37
C ASP A 151 8.42 41.60 10.01
N THR A 152 7.93 41.73 8.77
CA THR A 152 6.78 40.98 8.25
C THR A 152 7.04 40.56 6.82
N ILE A 153 6.78 39.25 6.52
CA ILE A 153 6.85 38.73 5.17
C ILE A 153 5.41 38.60 4.64
N THR A 154 5.15 39.23 3.50
CA THR A 154 3.87 39.21 2.82
C THR A 154 4.00 38.53 1.47
N LEU A 155 2.87 38.38 0.72
CA LEU A 155 2.88 37.86 -0.63
C LEU A 155 3.89 38.62 -1.51
N PRO A 156 4.88 37.96 -2.12
CA PRO A 156 5.86 38.61 -2.96
C PRO A 156 5.24 39.02 -4.31
N GLU A 157 5.71 40.16 -4.83
CA GLU A 157 5.39 40.56 -6.21
C GLU A 157 6.28 39.81 -7.20
N SER A 158 5.70 38.90 -7.97
CA SER A 158 6.44 38.10 -8.97
C SER A 158 5.55 37.60 -10.07
N ASN A 159 6.05 37.62 -11.30
CA ASN A 159 5.37 37.03 -12.47
C ASN A 159 5.29 35.48 -12.42
N LEU A 160 5.99 34.84 -11.47
CA LEU A 160 5.93 33.40 -11.24
C LEU A 160 4.73 32.97 -10.40
N ILE A 161 4.07 33.93 -9.75
CA ILE A 161 2.89 33.68 -8.91
C ILE A 161 1.64 33.83 -9.77
N PRO A 162 0.75 32.83 -9.81
CA PRO A 162 -0.52 32.92 -10.53
C PRO A 162 -1.40 34.07 -10.00
N GLU A 163 -2.17 34.69 -10.87
CA GLU A 163 -3.04 35.82 -10.51
C GLU A 163 -4.14 35.44 -9.50
N ASP A 164 -4.54 34.17 -9.48
CA ASP A 164 -5.54 33.60 -8.55
C ASP A 164 -4.92 32.99 -7.28
N PHE A 165 -3.63 33.21 -7.04
CA PHE A 165 -2.94 32.67 -5.89
C PHE A 165 -3.30 33.43 -4.60
N HIS A 166 -3.75 32.67 -3.58
CA HIS A 166 -4.05 33.21 -2.26
C HIS A 166 -2.94 32.78 -1.29
N PHE A 167 -2.22 33.76 -0.75
CA PHE A 167 -1.18 33.52 0.22
C PHE A 167 -1.78 33.24 1.60
N LYS A 168 -1.75 31.99 2.04
CA LYS A 168 -2.18 31.53 3.36
C LYS A 168 -1.08 30.71 4.00
N PRO A 169 -0.04 31.36 4.57
CA PRO A 169 1.10 30.65 5.12
C PRO A 169 0.67 29.79 6.31
N THR A 170 1.08 28.52 6.31
CA THR A 170 0.77 27.56 7.39
C THR A 170 2.01 27.04 8.09
N LYS A 171 3.12 26.92 7.37
CA LYS A 171 4.39 26.44 7.91
C LYS A 171 5.53 27.20 7.26
N ILE A 172 6.62 27.34 8.01
CA ILE A 172 7.87 27.92 7.54
C ILE A 172 9.04 27.17 8.16
N THR A 173 10.07 26.95 7.38
CA THR A 173 11.37 26.45 7.85
C THR A 173 12.49 27.18 7.12
N ARG A 174 13.71 27.06 7.64
CA ARG A 174 14.90 27.69 7.08
C ARG A 174 16.05 26.69 7.09
N ASP A 175 16.79 26.62 5.98
CA ASP A 175 18.00 25.82 5.92
C ASP A 175 19.23 26.55 6.48
N LYS A 176 20.35 25.84 6.61
CA LYS A 176 21.62 26.36 7.12
C LYS A 176 22.21 27.49 6.28
N ASP A 177 21.88 27.54 4.99
CA ASP A 177 22.32 28.57 4.06
C ASP A 177 21.42 29.81 4.07
N GLY A 178 20.33 29.74 4.84
CA GLY A 178 19.40 30.84 5.10
C GLY A 178 18.24 30.92 4.12
N TYR A 179 18.08 29.97 3.20
CA TYR A 179 16.90 29.91 2.36
C TYR A 179 15.67 29.54 3.21
N MET A 180 14.54 30.17 2.90
CA MET A 180 13.29 29.93 3.61
C MET A 180 12.28 29.23 2.70
N TYR A 181 11.61 28.26 3.28
CA TYR A 181 10.59 27.46 2.62
C TYR A 181 9.27 27.69 3.34
N VAL A 182 8.25 28.17 2.61
CA VAL A 182 6.94 28.50 3.18
C VAL A 182 5.87 27.66 2.53
N VAL A 183 5.13 26.89 3.33
CA VAL A 183 3.93 26.19 2.89
C VAL A 183 2.74 27.12 2.98
N SER A 184 1.95 27.20 1.94
CA SER A 184 0.71 27.98 1.88
C SER A 184 -0.48 27.05 1.65
N ASP A 185 -1.54 27.20 2.44
CA ASP A 185 -2.74 26.39 2.36
C ASP A 185 -3.36 26.45 0.95
N GLY A 186 -3.70 25.30 0.40
CA GLY A 186 -4.23 25.17 -0.96
C GLY A 186 -3.24 25.39 -2.09
N CYS A 187 -1.95 25.54 -1.81
CA CYS A 187 -0.91 25.66 -2.83
C CYS A 187 -0.51 24.29 -3.40
N TYR A 188 -0.76 24.08 -4.68
CA TYR A 188 -0.38 22.84 -5.40
C TYR A 188 0.96 22.97 -6.15
N TYR A 189 1.58 24.14 -6.11
CA TYR A 189 2.84 24.41 -6.82
C TYR A 189 4.08 24.01 -6.00
N GLY A 190 3.90 23.61 -4.73
CA GLY A 190 4.95 23.34 -3.77
C GLY A 190 5.08 24.44 -2.73
N ALA A 191 6.20 24.45 -1.99
CA ALA A 191 6.51 25.49 -1.04
C ALA A 191 7.04 26.75 -1.74
N LEU A 192 6.73 27.94 -1.24
CA LEU A 192 7.37 29.18 -1.69
C LEU A 192 8.80 29.20 -1.18
N LEU A 193 9.75 29.39 -2.09
CA LEU A 193 11.19 29.47 -1.79
C LEU A 193 11.65 30.92 -1.81
N TYR A 194 12.29 31.33 -0.72
CA TYR A 194 12.91 32.65 -0.59
C TYR A 194 14.42 32.55 -0.37
N SER A 195 15.18 33.50 -0.93
CA SER A 195 16.61 33.61 -0.66
C SER A 195 16.86 34.09 0.78
N PRO A 196 18.13 34.05 1.26
CA PRO A 196 18.52 34.63 2.56
C PRO A 196 18.15 36.12 2.70
N GLU A 197 18.14 36.87 1.59
CA GLU A 197 17.72 38.27 1.52
C GLU A 197 16.18 38.42 1.39
N ARG A 198 15.42 37.35 1.56
CA ARG A 198 13.97 37.32 1.50
C ARG A 198 13.35 37.64 0.13
N LYS A 199 14.09 37.41 -0.95
CA LYS A 199 13.57 37.50 -2.32
C LYS A 199 12.92 36.18 -2.72
N PHE A 200 11.72 36.26 -3.24
CA PHE A 200 11.04 35.06 -3.80
C PHE A 200 11.79 34.54 -5.03
N LEU A 201 12.13 33.27 -5.00
CA LEU A 201 12.86 32.58 -6.07
C LEU A 201 11.97 31.71 -6.94
N GLY A 202 10.84 31.25 -6.41
CA GLY A 202 9.93 30.33 -7.11
C GLY A 202 9.25 29.36 -6.17
N PHE A 203 8.68 28.31 -6.74
CA PHE A 203 8.08 27.21 -6.00
C PHE A 203 9.02 26.02 -5.98
N TYR A 204 9.03 25.31 -4.84
CA TYR A 204 9.96 24.22 -4.56
C TYR A 204 9.19 22.95 -4.17
N GLY A 205 9.61 21.80 -4.70
CA GLY A 205 9.14 20.50 -4.26
C GLY A 205 7.67 20.20 -4.60
N ALA A 206 7.16 20.69 -5.73
CA ALA A 206 5.80 20.35 -6.20
C ALA A 206 5.60 18.84 -6.32
N ASN A 207 4.42 18.36 -5.95
CA ASN A 207 4.05 16.96 -6.19
C ASN A 207 3.85 16.69 -7.68
N GLN A 208 4.46 15.61 -8.18
CA GLN A 208 4.24 15.18 -9.56
C GLN A 208 2.95 14.37 -9.67
N VAL A 209 2.13 14.66 -10.68
CA VAL A 209 0.96 13.86 -11.04
C VAL A 209 1.39 12.79 -12.04
N ASN A 210 1.47 11.55 -11.60
CA ASN A 210 1.72 10.45 -12.53
C ASN A 210 0.54 10.25 -13.48
N ALA A 211 0.79 10.37 -14.79
CA ALA A 211 -0.19 10.07 -15.81
C ALA A 211 -0.48 8.57 -15.83
N THR A 212 -1.63 8.16 -15.33
CA THR A 212 -2.07 6.76 -15.45
C THR A 212 -2.50 6.45 -16.89
N LEU A 213 -2.36 5.20 -17.32
CA LEU A 213 -2.78 4.78 -18.67
C LEU A 213 -4.24 5.16 -18.96
N SER A 214 -5.11 5.10 -17.94
CA SER A 214 -6.51 5.54 -18.06
C SER A 214 -6.64 7.04 -18.30
N SER A 215 -5.81 7.88 -17.66
CA SER A 215 -5.82 9.34 -17.89
C SER A 215 -5.29 9.70 -19.27
N VAL A 216 -4.27 8.97 -19.75
CA VAL A 216 -3.76 9.13 -21.13
C VAL A 216 -4.81 8.73 -22.15
N LEU A 217 -5.47 7.57 -21.97
CA LEU A 217 -6.56 7.13 -22.85
C LEU A 217 -7.76 8.08 -22.82
N THR A 218 -8.12 8.60 -21.65
CA THR A 218 -9.19 9.61 -21.51
C THR A 218 -8.81 10.91 -22.20
N ASN A 219 -7.56 11.34 -22.13
CA ASN A 219 -7.08 12.53 -22.83
C ASN A 219 -7.06 12.33 -24.36
N ILE A 220 -6.65 11.15 -24.85
CA ILE A 220 -6.72 10.79 -26.26
C ILE A 220 -8.18 10.75 -26.73
N TRP A 221 -9.07 10.13 -25.96
CA TRP A 221 -10.52 10.07 -26.25
C TRP A 221 -11.16 11.47 -26.31
N ASN A 222 -10.85 12.34 -25.34
CA ASN A 222 -11.35 13.71 -25.29
C ASN A 222 -10.79 14.58 -26.43
N ARG A 223 -9.58 14.31 -26.92
CA ARG A 223 -9.02 14.94 -28.12
C ARG A 223 -9.72 14.49 -29.41
N MET A 224 -10.10 13.21 -29.49
CA MET A 224 -10.80 12.66 -30.66
C MET A 224 -12.28 13.06 -30.70
N PHE A 225 -12.90 13.29 -29.56
CA PHE A 225 -14.32 13.62 -29.42
C PHE A 225 -14.52 14.82 -28.49
N PRO A 226 -14.22 16.04 -28.95
CA PRO A 226 -14.32 17.25 -28.14
C PRO A 226 -15.81 17.61 -27.93
N ASN A 227 -16.32 17.42 -26.71
CA ASN A 227 -17.61 17.93 -26.26
C ASN A 227 -17.38 19.04 -25.22
N ALA A 228 -17.93 20.22 -25.45
CA ALA A 228 -17.76 21.39 -24.60
C ALA A 228 -18.20 21.17 -23.13
N GLU A 229 -19.25 20.37 -22.89
CA GLU A 229 -19.69 20.01 -21.52
C GLU A 229 -18.73 19.08 -20.77
N LYS A 230 -17.98 18.24 -21.48
CA LYS A 230 -16.98 17.33 -20.85
C LYS A 230 -15.71 18.05 -20.44
N HIS A 231 -15.35 19.16 -21.08
CA HIS A 231 -14.21 19.99 -20.67
C HIS A 231 -14.45 20.71 -19.34
N ALA A 232 -15.68 21.09 -19.04
CA ALA A 232 -16.04 21.72 -17.76
C ALA A 232 -16.02 20.73 -16.60
N ASN A 233 -16.24 19.43 -16.86
CA ASN A 233 -16.30 18.37 -15.85
C ASN A 233 -15.06 17.45 -15.82
N SER A 234 -14.01 17.71 -16.61
CA SER A 234 -12.74 17.04 -16.43
C SER A 234 -12.10 17.59 -15.14
N ILE A 235 -12.31 16.88 -14.05
CA ILE A 235 -11.60 17.14 -12.79
C ILE A 235 -10.10 17.06 -13.13
N LYS A 236 -9.44 18.22 -13.20
CA LYS A 236 -7.99 18.27 -13.21
C LYS A 236 -7.57 17.58 -11.94
N LYS A 237 -6.88 16.42 -12.03
CA LYS A 237 -6.22 15.84 -10.87
C LYS A 237 -5.12 16.83 -10.48
N LEU A 238 -5.42 17.65 -9.49
CA LEU A 238 -4.44 18.53 -8.89
C LEU A 238 -3.45 17.67 -8.08
N PRO A 239 -2.17 18.03 -8.04
CA PRO A 239 -1.22 17.40 -7.13
C PRO A 239 -1.70 17.56 -5.68
N TYR A 240 -1.24 16.69 -4.79
CA TYR A 240 -1.47 16.88 -3.37
C TYR A 240 -0.73 18.14 -2.88
N ALA A 241 -1.40 18.98 -2.12
CA ALA A 241 -0.78 20.14 -1.48
C ALA A 241 0.16 19.67 -0.34
N LEU A 242 1.23 20.39 -0.12
CA LEU A 242 2.09 20.21 1.05
C LEU A 242 1.31 20.65 2.30
N VAL A 243 1.50 19.91 3.39
CA VAL A 243 0.92 20.22 4.69
C VAL A 243 1.98 20.73 5.65
N ASP A 244 3.13 20.05 5.66
CA ASP A 244 4.24 20.45 6.51
C ASP A 244 5.58 20.36 5.78
N ILE A 245 6.58 21.05 6.34
CA ILE A 245 7.93 21.17 5.81
C ILE A 245 8.94 21.35 6.93
N THR A 246 9.99 20.56 6.95
CA THR A 246 11.12 20.67 7.84
C THR A 246 12.44 20.46 7.10
N VAL A 247 13.56 20.86 7.69
CA VAL A 247 14.89 20.74 7.08
C VAL A 247 15.81 20.05 8.08
N ASP A 248 16.59 19.07 7.62
CA ASP A 248 17.62 18.44 8.44
C ASP A 248 18.92 19.28 8.47
N GLU A 249 19.89 18.87 9.30
CA GLU A 249 21.17 19.55 9.44
C GLU A 249 22.02 19.55 8.15
N ASP A 250 21.81 18.57 7.28
CA ASP A 250 22.47 18.47 5.98
C ASP A 250 21.86 19.39 4.91
N GLY A 251 20.69 19.97 5.19
CA GLY A 251 19.96 20.87 4.31
C GLY A 251 18.97 20.15 3.39
N PHE A 252 18.69 18.85 3.61
CA PHE A 252 17.61 18.18 2.90
C PHE A 252 16.26 18.62 3.46
N VAL A 253 15.32 18.83 2.55
CA VAL A 253 13.98 19.31 2.88
C VAL A 253 13.01 18.13 2.95
N PHE A 254 12.38 17.96 4.10
CA PHE A 254 11.35 16.95 4.28
C PHE A 254 9.98 17.59 4.19
N THR A 255 9.06 16.92 3.52
CA THR A 255 7.68 17.40 3.37
C THR A 255 6.69 16.31 3.67
N SER A 256 5.58 16.67 4.31
CA SER A 256 4.42 15.81 4.41
C SER A 256 3.30 16.29 3.49
N ASN A 257 2.49 15.32 3.04
CA ASN A 257 1.23 15.57 2.37
C ASN A 257 0.09 15.15 3.29
N GLY A 258 -0.97 15.91 3.30
CA GLY A 258 -2.18 15.58 4.05
C GLY A 258 -2.90 14.34 3.48
N PHE A 259 -4.18 14.28 3.77
CA PHE A 259 -5.04 13.20 3.33
C PHE A 259 -4.83 12.82 1.87
N THR A 260 -4.44 11.58 1.63
CA THR A 260 -4.27 11.00 0.29
C THR A 260 -5.32 9.92 0.04
N ASP A 261 -5.54 9.58 -1.23
CA ASP A 261 -6.34 8.42 -1.55
C ASP A 261 -5.61 7.11 -1.11
N LEU A 262 -6.32 5.98 -1.14
CA LEU A 262 -5.79 4.70 -0.68
C LEU A 262 -4.86 4.02 -1.69
N SER A 263 -4.51 4.67 -2.78
CA SER A 263 -3.58 4.10 -3.75
C SER A 263 -2.18 3.98 -3.15
N THR A 264 -1.48 2.93 -3.52
CA THR A 264 -0.09 2.72 -3.08
C THR A 264 0.81 3.89 -3.51
N ASP A 265 0.55 4.46 -4.69
CA ASP A 265 1.34 5.60 -5.19
C ASP A 265 1.12 6.86 -4.38
N ALA A 266 -0.13 7.13 -3.94
CA ALA A 266 -0.42 8.24 -3.04
C ALA A 266 0.28 8.06 -1.69
N ARG A 267 0.25 6.85 -1.11
CA ARG A 267 0.92 6.53 0.15
C ARG A 267 2.44 6.67 0.09
N LYS A 268 3.07 6.37 -1.05
CA LYS A 268 4.50 6.59 -1.27
C LYS A 268 4.88 8.07 -1.33
N ALA A 269 3.95 8.93 -1.65
CA ALA A 269 4.16 10.38 -1.74
C ALA A 269 3.83 11.12 -0.44
N MET A 270 3.40 10.44 0.63
CA MET A 270 2.98 11.09 1.87
C MET A 270 4.13 11.80 2.57
N ILE A 271 5.33 11.23 2.56
CA ILE A 271 6.56 11.85 3.04
C ILE A 271 7.54 11.87 1.88
N ARG A 272 8.28 12.96 1.74
CA ARG A 272 9.35 13.10 0.74
C ARG A 272 10.56 13.75 1.37
N ARG A 273 11.75 13.30 0.98
CA ARG A 273 13.03 13.96 1.23
C ARG A 273 13.48 14.59 -0.08
N LEU A 274 13.55 15.89 -0.11
CA LEU A 274 13.83 16.64 -1.33
C LEU A 274 15.30 17.10 -1.35
N SER A 275 15.93 16.94 -2.51
CA SER A 275 17.28 17.45 -2.74
C SER A 275 17.28 18.98 -2.71
N PRO A 276 18.16 19.64 -1.95
CA PRO A 276 18.21 21.10 -1.84
C PRO A 276 18.33 21.82 -3.19
N GLY A 277 19.06 21.25 -4.14
CA GLY A 277 19.32 21.87 -5.43
C GLY A 277 18.19 21.73 -6.46
N THR A 278 17.54 20.58 -6.52
CA THR A 278 16.58 20.26 -7.59
C THR A 278 15.13 20.15 -7.09
N GLY A 279 14.91 19.94 -5.81
CA GLY A 279 13.59 19.67 -5.25
C GLY A 279 13.03 18.29 -5.62
N ASP A 280 13.85 17.39 -6.16
CA ASP A 280 13.48 16.04 -6.47
C ASP A 280 13.44 15.17 -5.22
N ASN A 281 12.48 14.25 -5.16
CA ASN A 281 12.40 13.29 -4.07
C ASN A 281 13.50 12.24 -4.18
N ILE A 282 14.36 12.19 -3.18
CA ILE A 282 15.51 11.29 -3.09
C ILE A 282 15.30 10.12 -2.11
N LEU A 283 14.12 9.99 -1.50
CA LEU A 283 13.82 8.83 -0.67
C LEU A 283 13.90 7.54 -1.49
N LYS A 284 14.33 6.47 -0.84
CA LYS A 284 14.43 5.13 -1.45
C LYS A 284 13.10 4.75 -2.11
N PRO A 285 13.12 4.34 -3.39
CA PRO A 285 11.90 3.96 -4.08
C PRO A 285 11.24 2.75 -3.40
N GLY A 286 9.98 2.88 -3.04
CA GLY A 286 9.20 1.77 -2.46
C GLY A 286 8.69 1.97 -1.05
N GLY A 287 9.17 2.99 -0.32
CA GLY A 287 8.63 3.37 0.99
C GLY A 287 7.12 3.61 0.93
N VAL A 288 6.36 2.97 1.80
CA VAL A 288 4.92 3.13 1.91
C VAL A 288 4.61 3.58 3.32
N PHE A 289 4.20 4.83 3.44
CA PHE A 289 3.97 5.46 4.73
C PHE A 289 2.55 5.23 5.26
N GLY A 290 2.39 5.41 6.56
CA GLY A 290 1.12 5.31 7.25
C GLY A 290 0.72 3.88 7.62
N ASP A 291 -0.48 3.77 8.17
CA ASP A 291 -0.99 2.55 8.75
C ASP A 291 -1.29 1.45 7.73
N VAL A 292 -1.43 0.25 8.22
CA VAL A 292 -1.66 -0.91 7.37
C VAL A 292 -3.14 -1.24 7.25
N LYS A 293 -3.47 -1.85 6.12
CA LYS A 293 -4.82 -2.20 5.69
C LYS A 293 -5.61 -3.08 6.66
N THR A 294 -4.97 -3.82 7.53
CA THR A 294 -5.56 -4.93 8.27
C THR A 294 -6.37 -4.55 9.51
N LEU A 295 -6.40 -3.29 9.89
CA LEU A 295 -7.20 -2.84 11.02
C LEU A 295 -8.68 -2.65 10.72
N ALA A 296 -9.12 -3.16 9.59
CA ALA A 296 -10.47 -3.62 9.29
C ALA A 296 -11.65 -2.64 9.41
N LEU A 297 -11.43 -1.35 9.47
CA LEU A 297 -12.50 -0.39 9.25
C LEU A 297 -12.14 0.46 8.04
N ASP A 298 -13.03 0.56 7.09
CA ASP A 298 -12.82 1.15 5.76
C ASP A 298 -12.19 2.55 5.74
N ASP A 299 -12.22 3.27 6.84
CA ASP A 299 -11.67 4.62 6.97
C ASP A 299 -10.33 4.69 7.73
N MET A 300 -9.85 3.61 8.34
CA MET A 300 -8.66 3.62 9.22
C MET A 300 -7.31 3.73 8.48
N TRP A 301 -7.29 3.74 7.18
CA TRP A 301 -6.05 3.79 6.40
C TRP A 301 -5.74 5.15 5.81
N LYS A 302 -6.62 6.08 6.01
CA LYS A 302 -6.47 7.43 5.50
C LYS A 302 -5.75 8.23 6.57
N GLN A 303 -4.42 8.15 6.61
CA GLN A 303 -3.61 9.01 7.47
C GLN A 303 -3.65 10.45 6.95
N ASP A 304 -3.45 11.37 7.87
CA ASP A 304 -3.37 12.80 7.64
C ASP A 304 -2.16 13.32 8.41
N PHE A 305 -0.99 13.26 7.79
CA PHE A 305 0.25 13.72 8.40
C PHE A 305 0.26 15.24 8.48
N CYS A 306 -0.05 15.74 9.66
CA CYS A 306 -0.18 17.17 9.92
C CYS A 306 1.13 17.83 10.30
N ASP A 307 2.10 17.07 10.79
CA ASP A 307 3.39 17.58 11.25
C ASP A 307 4.48 16.52 11.08
N ILE A 308 5.69 16.92 10.71
CA ILE A 308 6.85 16.07 10.51
C ILE A 308 8.11 16.71 11.07
N GLU A 309 8.85 15.93 11.84
CA GLU A 309 10.15 16.30 12.38
C GLU A 309 11.20 15.25 12.01
N VAL A 310 12.46 15.65 11.95
CA VAL A 310 13.59 14.78 11.66
C VAL A 310 14.66 15.00 12.73
N ASP A 311 15.26 13.92 13.22
CA ASP A 311 16.36 14.02 14.17
C ASP A 311 17.73 14.01 13.47
N GLU A 312 18.80 14.23 14.25
CA GLU A 312 20.18 14.32 13.75
C GLU A 312 20.67 13.02 13.07
N ASN A 313 20.07 11.89 13.40
CA ASN A 313 20.39 10.59 12.80
C ASN A 313 19.53 10.27 11.55
N GLY A 314 18.66 11.21 11.14
CA GLY A 314 17.81 11.06 9.97
C GLY A 314 16.54 10.25 10.19
N PHE A 315 16.17 9.95 11.45
CA PHE A 315 14.86 9.35 11.72
C PHE A 315 13.76 10.39 11.53
N MET A 316 12.71 9.97 10.82
CA MET A 316 11.56 10.82 10.50
C MET A 316 10.40 10.50 11.45
N TYR A 317 9.85 11.52 12.09
CA TYR A 317 8.71 11.43 13.02
C TYR A 317 7.50 12.10 12.38
N ALA A 318 6.52 11.32 11.94
CA ALA A 318 5.33 11.83 11.28
C ALA A 318 4.11 11.68 12.18
N LEU A 319 3.45 12.79 12.47
CA LEU A 319 2.25 12.86 13.31
C LEU A 319 0.99 12.77 12.46
N ASP A 320 0.17 11.76 12.74
CA ASP A 320 -1.17 11.61 12.13
C ASP A 320 -2.23 12.35 12.96
N SER A 321 -2.86 13.37 12.38
CA SER A 321 -3.94 14.14 13.03
C SER A 321 -5.23 13.34 13.19
N ARG A 322 -5.42 12.31 12.39
CA ARG A 322 -6.67 11.57 12.34
C ARG A 322 -6.84 10.59 13.50
N TYR A 323 -5.78 9.87 13.85
CA TYR A 323 -5.81 8.86 14.93
C TYR A 323 -4.84 9.16 16.07
N GLY A 324 -4.08 10.26 15.97
CA GLY A 324 -3.14 10.68 17.00
C GLY A 324 -1.94 9.74 17.14
N LYS A 325 -1.51 9.13 16.04
CA LYS A 325 -0.35 8.24 16.01
C LYS A 325 0.90 8.97 15.57
N VAL A 326 2.01 8.65 16.19
CA VAL A 326 3.34 9.03 15.71
C VAL A 326 3.97 7.83 15.04
N PHE A 327 4.36 7.99 13.79
CA PHE A 327 5.10 7.00 13.01
C PHE A 327 6.57 7.41 12.99
N VAL A 328 7.46 6.50 13.35
CA VAL A 328 8.91 6.70 13.25
C VAL A 328 9.45 5.85 12.12
N TYR A 329 10.13 6.49 11.18
CA TYR A 329 10.77 5.84 10.04
C TYR A 329 12.27 6.10 10.07
N ASP A 330 13.04 5.14 9.59
CA ASP A 330 14.46 5.31 9.30
C ASP A 330 14.70 6.04 7.95
N SER A 331 15.95 6.29 7.62
CA SER A 331 16.34 6.96 6.36
C SER A 331 16.04 6.11 5.11
N ASP A 332 15.86 4.81 5.25
CA ASP A 332 15.48 3.86 4.21
C ASP A 332 13.95 3.68 4.10
N CYS A 333 13.17 4.46 4.85
CA CYS A 333 11.71 4.43 4.93
C CYS A 333 11.13 3.16 5.58
N ASN A 334 11.90 2.40 6.35
CA ASN A 334 11.35 1.31 7.14
C ASN A 334 10.65 1.88 8.38
N THR A 335 9.55 1.28 8.78
CA THR A 335 8.88 1.65 10.03
C THR A 335 9.67 1.10 11.21
N VAL A 336 10.23 1.99 12.01
CA VAL A 336 10.96 1.63 13.24
C VAL A 336 9.98 1.34 14.37
N THR A 337 9.04 2.24 14.60
CA THR A 337 7.97 2.06 15.59
C THR A 337 6.77 2.97 15.30
N THR A 338 5.66 2.65 15.91
CA THR A 338 4.46 3.50 15.93
C THR A 338 3.92 3.54 17.35
N PHE A 339 3.65 4.73 17.85
CA PHE A 339 3.14 4.91 19.22
C PHE A 339 2.14 6.06 19.29
N GLY A 340 1.58 6.29 20.48
CA GLY A 340 0.48 7.24 20.66
C GLY A 340 -0.81 6.76 20.01
N GLY A 341 -1.90 7.50 20.27
CA GLY A 341 -3.19 7.15 19.71
C GLY A 341 -3.66 5.75 20.08
N GLY A 342 -4.67 5.30 19.42
CA GLY A 342 -5.24 3.96 19.57
C GLY A 342 -6.15 3.68 18.39
N MET A 343 -6.95 2.62 18.45
CA MET A 343 -7.97 2.36 17.44
C MET A 343 -9.11 3.40 17.46
N LYS A 344 -9.16 4.27 18.50
CA LYS A 344 -10.15 5.32 18.65
C LYS A 344 -9.51 6.56 19.23
N LYS A 345 -10.02 7.72 18.81
CA LYS A 345 -9.72 9.00 19.44
C LYS A 345 -10.11 8.95 20.92
N GLY A 346 -9.28 9.54 21.76
CA GLY A 346 -9.49 9.52 23.20
C GLY A 346 -8.75 10.63 23.93
N ASN A 347 -9.09 10.81 25.20
CA ASN A 347 -8.43 11.74 26.11
C ASN A 347 -7.69 11.00 27.24
N GLN A 348 -7.43 9.72 27.06
CA GLN A 348 -6.60 8.95 27.98
C GLN A 348 -5.13 9.31 27.79
N LYS A 349 -4.32 9.08 28.81
CA LYS A 349 -2.88 9.31 28.78
C LYS A 349 -2.25 8.60 27.55
N GLY A 350 -1.60 9.34 26.66
CA GLY A 350 -0.98 8.83 25.43
C GLY A 350 -1.94 8.66 24.24
N THR A 351 -3.21 9.05 24.36
CA THR A 351 -4.15 9.15 23.25
C THR A 351 -4.53 10.59 22.97
N PHE A 352 -5.08 10.87 21.81
CA PHE A 352 -5.39 12.22 21.36
C PHE A 352 -6.76 12.32 20.75
N MET A 353 -7.42 13.45 20.96
CA MET A 353 -8.67 13.81 20.28
C MET A 353 -8.38 14.43 18.91
N THR A 354 -7.44 15.39 18.87
CA THR A 354 -7.02 16.09 17.65
C THR A 354 -5.56 16.48 17.80
N SER A 355 -4.65 15.55 17.50
CA SER A 355 -3.21 15.85 17.48
C SER A 355 -2.90 16.87 16.39
N CYS A 356 -2.05 17.86 16.69
CA CYS A 356 -1.81 19.00 15.79
C CYS A 356 -0.34 19.39 15.61
N ALA A 357 0.51 19.05 16.56
CA ALA A 357 1.93 19.42 16.49
C ALA A 357 2.79 18.39 17.22
N ILE A 358 3.99 18.16 16.70
CA ILE A 358 5.03 17.33 17.28
C ILE A 358 6.32 18.13 17.46
N VAL A 359 7.06 17.87 18.55
CA VAL A 359 8.41 18.38 18.75
C VAL A 359 9.30 17.23 19.18
N VAL A 360 10.39 17.03 18.47
CA VAL A 360 11.39 16.01 18.73
C VAL A 360 12.59 16.66 19.42
N LYS A 361 12.96 16.18 20.61
CA LYS A 361 14.05 16.71 21.45
C LYS A 361 15.12 15.68 21.68
N ASN A 362 16.33 16.14 21.96
CA ASN A 362 17.46 15.28 22.36
C ASN A 362 17.65 14.09 21.39
N ASN A 363 17.70 14.38 20.11
CA ASN A 363 17.89 13.37 19.06
C ASN A 363 16.86 12.21 19.13
N GLY A 364 15.57 12.56 19.32
CA GLY A 364 14.48 11.60 19.40
C GLY A 364 14.34 10.88 20.74
N GLU A 365 15.09 11.26 21.78
CA GLU A 365 14.91 10.66 23.11
C GLU A 365 13.62 11.14 23.78
N GLN A 366 13.20 12.36 23.49
CA GLN A 366 11.96 12.94 24.01
C GLN A 366 11.09 13.46 22.87
N ILE A 367 9.82 13.16 22.94
CA ILE A 367 8.84 13.57 21.92
C ILE A 367 7.65 14.21 22.64
N LEU A 368 7.29 15.39 22.18
CA LEU A 368 6.12 16.12 22.64
C LEU A 368 5.05 16.10 21.55
N VAL A 369 3.83 15.75 21.90
CA VAL A 369 2.68 15.80 20.99
C VAL A 369 1.58 16.65 21.61
N ALA A 370 1.13 17.66 20.88
CA ALA A 370 0.03 18.53 21.30
C ALA A 370 -1.32 18.08 20.78
N ASP A 371 -2.34 18.25 21.60
CA ASP A 371 -3.74 18.03 21.25
C ASP A 371 -4.49 19.37 21.22
N ALA A 372 -4.94 19.74 20.02
CA ALA A 372 -5.64 21.00 19.76
C ALA A 372 -6.98 21.11 20.53
N SER A 373 -7.69 20.00 20.72
CA SER A 373 -9.02 20.00 21.32
C SER A 373 -8.98 20.01 22.84
N THR A 374 -7.99 19.34 23.44
CA THR A 374 -7.89 19.25 24.90
C THR A 374 -6.98 20.34 25.48
N GLY A 375 -6.10 20.91 24.67
CA GLY A 375 -5.07 21.86 25.09
C GLY A 375 -3.97 21.22 25.93
N PHE A 376 -3.84 19.89 25.90
CA PHE A 376 -2.80 19.15 26.60
C PHE A 376 -1.64 18.84 25.68
N ILE A 377 -0.44 18.74 26.28
CA ILE A 377 0.75 18.23 25.60
C ILE A 377 1.20 16.96 26.31
N THR A 378 1.36 15.89 25.55
CA THR A 378 1.87 14.63 26.08
C THR A 378 3.35 14.50 25.76
N ALA A 379 4.16 14.31 26.78
CA ALA A 379 5.58 14.00 26.68
C ALA A 379 5.78 12.49 26.68
N PHE A 380 6.55 11.99 25.72
CA PHE A 380 7.00 10.61 25.61
C PHE A 380 8.51 10.57 25.75
N ASN A 381 9.02 9.61 26.50
CA ASN A 381 10.45 9.32 26.61
C ASN A 381 10.75 7.96 25.99
N ILE A 382 11.84 7.87 25.24
CA ILE A 382 12.34 6.60 24.74
C ILE A 382 12.82 5.75 25.92
N ASN A 383 12.46 4.46 25.93
CA ASN A 383 12.95 3.53 26.93
C ASN A 383 14.25 2.87 26.49
N GLU A 384 14.89 2.09 27.38
CA GLU A 384 16.19 1.43 27.11
C GLU A 384 16.14 0.49 25.92
N TYR A 385 15.00 -0.19 25.69
CA TYR A 385 14.79 -1.03 24.51
C TYR A 385 14.78 -0.17 23.24
N GLY A 386 14.04 0.93 23.26
CA GLY A 386 13.94 1.85 22.13
C GLY A 386 15.28 2.50 21.77
N LYS A 387 16.06 2.95 22.78
CA LYS A 387 17.41 3.48 22.57
C LYS A 387 18.29 2.47 21.85
N LYS A 388 18.29 1.23 22.33
CA LYS A 388 19.07 0.16 21.73
C LYS A 388 18.65 -0.13 20.28
N VAL A 389 17.36 -0.19 20.00
CA VAL A 389 16.85 -0.40 18.62
C VAL A 389 17.29 0.72 17.71
N LYS A 390 17.12 2.01 18.10
CA LYS A 390 17.55 3.16 17.30
C LYS A 390 19.05 3.17 17.04
N GLU A 391 19.86 2.89 18.04
CA GLU A 391 21.32 2.81 17.89
C GLU A 391 21.73 1.71 16.91
N LEU A 392 21.17 0.51 17.05
CA LEU A 392 21.47 -0.62 16.18
C LEU A 392 20.99 -0.37 14.73
N ASP A 393 19.84 0.26 14.57
CA ASP A 393 19.31 0.59 13.26
C ASP A 393 20.19 1.62 12.55
N PHE A 394 20.56 2.69 13.24
CA PHE A 394 21.50 3.69 12.74
C PHE A 394 22.85 3.07 12.32
N LEU A 395 23.45 2.22 13.19
CA LEU A 395 24.70 1.53 12.88
C LEU A 395 24.56 0.55 11.69
N THR A 396 23.41 -0.10 11.57
CA THR A 396 23.11 -0.99 10.43
C THR A 396 23.04 -0.20 9.12
N LEU A 397 22.39 0.96 9.13
CA LEU A 397 22.28 1.84 7.97
C LEU A 397 23.61 2.48 7.58
N ASP A 398 24.47 2.75 8.58
CA ASP A 398 25.84 3.26 8.38
C ASP A 398 26.83 2.17 7.95
N GLY A 399 26.40 0.90 7.86
CA GLY A 399 27.22 -0.22 7.40
C GLY A 399 28.15 -0.83 8.46
N ASN A 400 27.96 -0.54 9.74
CA ASN A 400 28.76 -1.05 10.85
C ASN A 400 28.29 -2.44 11.32
N TYR A 401 28.24 -3.40 10.42
CA TYR A 401 27.58 -4.70 10.62
C TYR A 401 28.21 -5.58 11.70
N ASP A 402 29.53 -5.51 11.89
CA ASP A 402 30.23 -6.28 12.93
C ASP A 402 29.77 -5.94 14.35
N MET A 403 29.34 -4.68 14.56
CA MET A 403 28.96 -4.17 15.87
C MET A 403 27.50 -4.48 16.25
N VAL A 404 26.64 -4.76 15.27
CA VAL A 404 25.19 -4.83 15.49
C VAL A 404 24.65 -6.23 15.73
N LYS A 405 25.40 -7.27 15.34
CA LYS A 405 24.92 -8.66 15.33
C LYS A 405 24.45 -9.16 16.70
N GLU A 406 25.29 -9.01 17.73
CA GLU A 406 24.92 -9.40 19.09
C GLU A 406 23.76 -8.56 19.63
N GLY A 407 23.80 -7.25 19.33
CA GLY A 407 22.75 -6.32 19.72
C GLY A 407 21.37 -6.69 19.14
N TRP A 408 21.31 -7.02 17.85
CA TRP A 408 20.07 -7.48 17.23
C TRP A 408 19.58 -8.82 17.77
N GLN A 409 20.46 -9.73 18.13
CA GLN A 409 20.08 -10.98 18.83
C GLN A 409 19.46 -10.69 20.19
N GLU A 410 19.99 -9.73 20.95
CA GLU A 410 19.41 -9.32 22.22
C GLU A 410 18.04 -8.63 22.04
N VAL A 411 17.85 -7.85 20.97
CA VAL A 411 16.55 -7.29 20.62
C VAL A 411 15.55 -8.41 20.33
N LEU A 412 15.92 -9.42 19.53
CA LEU A 412 15.06 -10.58 19.25
C LEU A 412 14.75 -11.43 20.50
N ALA A 413 15.66 -11.48 21.47
CA ALA A 413 15.38 -12.13 22.75
C ALA A 413 14.30 -11.42 23.56
N GLN A 414 14.13 -10.11 23.37
CA GLN A 414 13.10 -9.31 24.03
C GLN A 414 11.80 -9.20 23.20
N ASP A 415 11.93 -9.18 21.88
CA ASP A 415 10.83 -9.08 20.92
C ASP A 415 11.10 -9.93 19.69
N ALA A 416 10.61 -11.16 19.70
CA ALA A 416 10.74 -12.10 18.61
C ALA A 416 9.96 -11.70 17.33
N ASN A 417 9.15 -10.65 17.38
CA ASN A 417 8.40 -10.13 16.24
C ASN A 417 9.12 -8.99 15.50
N SER A 418 10.28 -8.54 15.99
CA SER A 418 11.02 -7.42 15.41
C SER A 418 11.52 -7.73 14.00
N GLN A 419 10.78 -7.25 12.99
CA GLN A 419 11.19 -7.39 11.60
C GLN A 419 12.48 -6.63 11.31
N LEU A 420 12.65 -5.46 11.93
CA LEU A 420 13.85 -4.65 11.80
C LEU A 420 15.10 -5.41 12.28
N ALA A 421 15.01 -6.09 13.43
CA ALA A 421 16.11 -6.89 13.96
C ALA A 421 16.46 -8.09 13.05
N TYR A 422 15.46 -8.71 12.42
CA TYR A 422 15.72 -9.75 11.43
C TYR A 422 16.40 -9.19 10.17
N SER A 423 15.99 -8.01 9.69
CA SER A 423 16.64 -7.33 8.56
C SER A 423 18.07 -6.93 8.91
N GLY A 424 18.31 -6.37 10.09
CA GLY A 424 19.65 -6.01 10.56
C GLY A 424 20.59 -7.21 10.64
N LEU A 425 20.12 -8.35 11.17
CA LEU A 425 20.87 -9.59 11.15
C LEU A 425 21.13 -10.12 9.74
N ALA A 426 20.14 -10.01 8.86
CA ALA A 426 20.31 -10.44 7.47
C ALA A 426 21.41 -9.65 6.75
N ASN A 427 21.46 -8.33 6.96
CA ASN A 427 22.51 -7.47 6.41
C ASN A 427 23.90 -7.82 6.99
N ALA A 428 23.98 -8.07 8.32
CA ALA A 428 25.23 -8.47 8.95
C ALA A 428 25.76 -9.82 8.42
N TYR A 429 24.90 -10.82 8.23
CA TYR A 429 25.30 -12.10 7.64
C TYR A 429 25.60 -12.00 6.15
N LEU A 430 24.95 -11.08 5.42
CA LEU A 430 25.26 -10.81 4.01
C LEU A 430 26.68 -10.28 3.85
N GLU A 431 27.12 -9.38 4.72
CA GLU A 431 28.49 -8.85 4.73
C GLU A 431 29.54 -9.90 5.11
N GLU A 432 29.19 -10.81 6.04
CA GLU A 432 30.02 -11.97 6.37
C GLU A 432 30.09 -13.03 5.23
N GLU A 433 29.40 -12.81 4.09
CA GLU A 433 29.26 -13.77 2.99
C GLU A 433 28.54 -15.08 3.39
N ASP A 434 27.88 -15.12 4.55
CA ASP A 434 26.99 -16.24 4.94
C ASP A 434 25.61 -16.05 4.32
N TYR A 435 25.53 -16.27 3.02
CA TYR A 435 24.34 -16.04 2.23
C TYR A 435 23.14 -16.90 2.64
N ASP A 436 23.37 -18.14 3.08
CA ASP A 436 22.29 -19.03 3.51
C ASP A 436 21.61 -18.53 4.78
N THR A 437 22.39 -18.05 5.74
CA THR A 437 21.88 -17.46 6.98
C THR A 437 21.23 -16.10 6.71
N ALA A 438 21.83 -15.28 5.83
CA ALA A 438 21.24 -14.02 5.39
C ALA A 438 19.87 -14.22 4.74
N LEU A 439 19.71 -15.20 3.84
CA LEU A 439 18.41 -15.55 3.24
C LEU A 439 17.34 -15.91 4.28
N LYS A 440 17.74 -16.69 5.30
CA LYS A 440 16.83 -17.10 6.36
C LYS A 440 16.33 -15.89 7.16
N TYR A 441 17.23 -15.01 7.60
CA TYR A 441 16.88 -13.83 8.39
C TYR A 441 16.12 -12.78 7.55
N ALA A 442 16.55 -12.52 6.32
CA ALA A 442 15.86 -11.63 5.40
C ALA A 442 14.40 -12.06 5.14
N LYS A 443 14.17 -13.38 5.03
CA LYS A 443 12.81 -13.92 4.90
C LYS A 443 11.98 -13.71 6.16
N MET A 444 12.56 -13.84 7.35
CA MET A 444 11.88 -13.59 8.63
C MET A 444 11.57 -12.11 8.84
N GLY A 445 12.48 -11.22 8.42
CA GLY A 445 12.30 -9.77 8.43
C GLY A 445 11.42 -9.21 7.31
N TYR A 446 10.95 -10.05 6.39
CA TYR A 446 10.26 -9.64 5.15
C TYR A 446 11.08 -8.68 4.28
N ASP A 447 12.39 -8.67 4.46
CA ASP A 447 13.33 -7.88 3.68
C ASP A 447 13.63 -8.53 2.33
N LYS A 448 12.86 -8.13 1.33
CA LYS A 448 13.02 -8.64 -0.04
C LYS A 448 14.27 -8.11 -0.73
N GLY A 449 14.77 -6.95 -0.30
CA GLY A 449 15.98 -6.34 -0.86
C GLY A 449 17.20 -7.17 -0.52
N THR A 450 17.50 -7.33 0.76
CA THR A 450 18.62 -8.14 1.24
C THR A 450 18.49 -9.61 0.82
N TYR A 451 17.24 -10.14 0.82
CA TYR A 451 16.98 -11.49 0.30
C TYR A 451 17.39 -11.63 -1.16
N ALA A 452 17.06 -10.66 -2.03
CA ALA A 452 17.38 -10.72 -3.45
C ALA A 452 18.90 -10.72 -3.70
N VAL A 453 19.63 -9.87 -2.96
CA VAL A 453 21.10 -9.81 -3.04
C VAL A 453 21.73 -11.13 -2.60
N ALA A 454 21.37 -11.64 -1.42
CA ALA A 454 21.90 -12.93 -0.93
C ALA A 454 21.53 -14.08 -1.88
N PHE A 455 20.31 -14.09 -2.42
CA PHE A 455 19.86 -15.11 -3.37
C PHE A 455 20.64 -15.06 -4.70
N GLU A 456 21.03 -13.89 -5.15
CA GLU A 456 21.85 -13.75 -6.36
C GLU A 456 23.17 -14.49 -6.22
N TYR A 457 23.87 -14.36 -5.08
CA TYR A 457 25.12 -15.06 -4.81
C TYR A 457 24.90 -16.57 -4.74
N VAL A 458 23.94 -17.05 -3.94
CA VAL A 458 23.63 -18.49 -3.84
C VAL A 458 23.26 -19.08 -5.20
N ARG A 459 22.45 -18.36 -6.00
CA ARG A 459 22.09 -18.79 -7.35
C ARG A 459 23.29 -18.86 -8.27
N LYS A 460 24.18 -17.87 -8.21
CA LYS A 460 25.40 -17.81 -9.02
C LYS A 460 26.29 -19.00 -8.74
N ASP A 461 26.50 -19.32 -7.48
CA ASP A 461 27.32 -20.47 -7.06
C ASP A 461 26.67 -21.77 -7.52
N PHE A 462 25.36 -21.94 -7.30
CA PHE A 462 24.62 -23.11 -7.77
C PHE A 462 24.70 -23.31 -9.30
N ILE A 463 24.55 -22.23 -10.06
CA ILE A 463 24.65 -22.28 -11.55
C ILE A 463 26.08 -22.62 -11.97
N SER A 464 27.09 -22.04 -11.32
CA SER A 464 28.50 -22.32 -11.60
C SER A 464 28.82 -23.78 -11.41
N ASP A 465 28.47 -24.35 -10.27
CA ASP A 465 28.75 -25.74 -9.92
C ASP A 465 28.00 -26.75 -10.79
N ASN A 466 26.80 -26.39 -11.23
CA ASN A 466 25.93 -27.30 -12.00
C ASN A 466 25.82 -26.90 -13.50
N PHE A 467 26.64 -25.97 -13.99
CA PHE A 467 26.49 -25.40 -15.33
C PHE A 467 26.39 -26.47 -16.44
N THR A 468 27.24 -27.47 -16.41
CA THR A 468 27.26 -28.54 -17.42
C THR A 468 25.94 -29.31 -17.47
N TRP A 469 25.39 -29.66 -16.30
CA TRP A 469 24.13 -30.41 -16.23
C TRP A 469 22.94 -29.56 -16.62
N ILE A 470 22.89 -28.30 -16.21
CA ILE A 470 21.84 -27.33 -16.58
C ILE A 470 21.85 -27.14 -18.10
N PHE A 471 23.03 -26.94 -18.70
CA PHE A 471 23.18 -26.77 -20.15
C PHE A 471 22.69 -28.01 -20.92
N ILE A 472 23.11 -29.23 -20.50
CA ILE A 472 22.63 -30.47 -21.09
C ILE A 472 21.12 -30.61 -21.01
N LEU A 473 20.53 -30.29 -19.83
CA LEU A 473 19.08 -30.33 -19.63
C LEU A 473 18.34 -29.40 -20.59
N ILE A 474 18.82 -28.16 -20.72
CA ILE A 474 18.23 -27.17 -21.65
C ILE A 474 18.29 -27.68 -23.09
N VAL A 475 19.46 -28.18 -23.53
CA VAL A 475 19.61 -28.74 -24.88
C VAL A 475 18.66 -29.90 -25.12
N VAL A 476 18.55 -30.83 -24.17
CA VAL A 476 17.62 -31.96 -24.26
C VAL A 476 16.17 -31.51 -24.35
N LEU A 477 15.76 -30.52 -23.55
CA LEU A 477 14.41 -29.96 -23.61
C LEU A 477 14.11 -29.28 -24.95
N VAL A 478 15.05 -28.47 -25.47
CA VAL A 478 14.90 -27.79 -26.77
C VAL A 478 14.83 -28.79 -27.91
N VAL A 479 15.76 -29.77 -27.95
CA VAL A 479 15.76 -30.80 -28.96
C VAL A 479 14.51 -31.69 -28.87
N GLY A 480 14.11 -32.02 -27.64
CA GLY A 480 12.87 -32.77 -27.38
C GLY A 480 11.62 -32.01 -27.85
N ALA A 481 11.53 -30.71 -27.60
CA ALA A 481 10.43 -29.89 -28.08
C ALA A 481 10.39 -29.78 -29.61
N ILE A 482 11.53 -29.59 -30.26
CA ILE A 482 11.64 -29.58 -31.72
C ILE A 482 11.25 -30.95 -32.30
N ALA A 483 11.77 -32.03 -31.76
CA ALA A 483 11.40 -33.39 -32.18
C ALA A 483 9.92 -33.66 -32.01
N PHE A 484 9.34 -33.26 -30.88
CA PHE A 484 7.90 -33.38 -30.61
C PHE A 484 7.07 -32.62 -31.65
N MET A 485 7.44 -31.36 -31.97
CA MET A 485 6.77 -30.58 -33.02
C MET A 485 6.88 -31.24 -34.39
N PHE A 486 8.03 -31.80 -34.77
CA PHE A 486 8.20 -32.56 -36.04
C PHE A 486 7.36 -33.83 -36.08
N ILE A 487 7.29 -34.58 -35.00
CA ILE A 487 6.53 -35.82 -34.91
C ILE A 487 5.02 -35.54 -34.97
N THR A 488 4.55 -34.55 -34.27
CA THR A 488 3.12 -34.17 -34.25
C THR A 488 2.65 -33.60 -35.57
N ASN A 489 3.49 -32.85 -36.29
CA ASN A 489 3.16 -32.29 -37.60
C ASN A 489 3.19 -33.32 -38.74
N LYS A 490 4.11 -34.31 -38.73
CA LYS A 490 4.28 -35.29 -39.82
C LYS A 490 3.38 -36.54 -39.70
N LYS A 491 3.01 -36.90 -38.48
CA LYS A 491 2.14 -38.06 -38.25
C LYS A 491 0.90 -37.61 -37.52
N LYS A 492 -0.31 -38.00 -37.96
CA LYS A 492 -1.53 -37.95 -37.14
C LYS A 492 -1.36 -38.93 -35.96
N VAL A 493 -0.41 -38.62 -35.07
CA VAL A 493 -0.07 -39.49 -33.95
C VAL A 493 -1.18 -39.38 -32.93
N VAL A 494 -1.83 -40.48 -32.63
CA VAL A 494 -2.67 -40.62 -31.45
C VAL A 494 -1.75 -40.62 -30.24
N LEU A 495 -1.58 -39.48 -29.60
CA LEU A 495 -0.69 -39.26 -28.46
C LEU A 495 -1.11 -40.15 -27.26
N ILE A 496 -2.42 -40.33 -27.10
CA ILE A 496 -3.01 -41.08 -25.98
C ILE A 496 -4.07 -42.04 -26.49
N LYS A 497 -4.04 -43.31 -26.07
CA LYS A 497 -5.04 -44.33 -26.46
C LYS A 497 -6.48 -43.97 -26.09
N ASN A 498 -6.67 -43.21 -25.00
CA ASN A 498 -8.00 -42.76 -24.60
C ASN A 498 -8.43 -41.59 -25.50
N LYS A 499 -9.52 -41.75 -26.22
CA LYS A 499 -10.05 -40.80 -27.21
C LYS A 499 -10.35 -39.41 -26.59
N SER A 500 -10.89 -39.38 -25.38
CA SER A 500 -11.26 -38.13 -24.70
C SER A 500 -10.04 -37.35 -24.21
N LEU A 501 -9.03 -38.03 -23.66
CA LEU A 501 -7.76 -37.43 -23.27
C LEU A 501 -6.97 -36.95 -24.49
N ASN A 502 -6.96 -37.76 -25.56
CA ASN A 502 -6.29 -37.37 -26.80
C ASN A 502 -6.92 -36.13 -27.42
N LEU A 503 -8.25 -35.99 -27.39
CA LEU A 503 -8.94 -34.79 -27.86
C LEU A 503 -8.58 -33.57 -27.01
N MET A 504 -8.54 -33.71 -25.69
CA MET A 504 -8.17 -32.62 -24.78
C MET A 504 -6.77 -32.11 -25.08
N VAL A 505 -5.76 -33.00 -25.20
CA VAL A 505 -4.38 -32.61 -25.53
C VAL A 505 -4.27 -32.07 -26.95
N SER A 506 -4.98 -32.67 -27.91
CA SER A 506 -5.03 -32.20 -29.30
C SER A 506 -5.64 -30.79 -29.41
N THR A 507 -6.55 -30.41 -28.52
CA THR A 507 -7.14 -29.06 -28.50
C THR A 507 -6.10 -27.99 -28.20
N ALA A 508 -5.11 -28.28 -27.36
CA ALA A 508 -4.03 -27.35 -27.07
C ALA A 508 -3.06 -27.13 -28.25
N ILE A 509 -2.98 -28.11 -29.20
CA ILE A 509 -2.04 -28.04 -30.34
C ILE A 509 -2.77 -27.61 -31.62
N HIS A 510 -3.98 -28.14 -31.83
CA HIS A 510 -4.80 -27.93 -33.02
C HIS A 510 -6.24 -27.53 -32.67
N PRO A 511 -6.46 -26.33 -32.09
CA PRO A 511 -7.75 -25.94 -31.51
C PRO A 511 -8.88 -25.95 -32.54
N SER A 512 -8.64 -25.48 -33.77
CA SER A 512 -9.69 -25.41 -34.81
C SER A 512 -10.27 -26.77 -35.16
N ASN A 513 -9.44 -27.75 -35.39
CA ASN A 513 -9.89 -29.10 -35.77
C ASN A 513 -10.57 -29.83 -34.61
N SER A 514 -10.00 -29.70 -33.42
CA SER A 514 -10.51 -30.34 -32.20
C SER A 514 -11.87 -29.79 -31.78
N PHE A 515 -12.06 -28.47 -31.86
CA PHE A 515 -13.37 -27.85 -31.58
C PHE A 515 -14.42 -28.15 -32.61
N THR A 516 -14.04 -28.35 -33.88
CA THR A 516 -14.96 -28.87 -34.91
C THR A 516 -15.39 -30.30 -34.57
N ASP A 517 -14.47 -31.17 -34.17
CA ASP A 517 -14.79 -32.52 -33.74
C ASP A 517 -15.71 -32.59 -32.52
N ILE A 518 -15.56 -31.65 -31.57
CA ILE A 518 -16.47 -31.50 -30.43
C ILE A 518 -17.88 -31.17 -30.90
N LYS A 519 -18.03 -30.29 -31.89
CA LYS A 519 -19.32 -29.88 -32.42
C LYS A 519 -19.99 -30.96 -33.29
N GLU A 520 -19.26 -31.47 -34.26
CA GLU A 520 -19.82 -32.40 -35.29
C GLU A 520 -19.94 -33.83 -34.79
N LYS A 521 -18.93 -34.33 -34.07
CA LYS A 521 -18.87 -35.70 -33.58
C LYS A 521 -19.37 -35.86 -32.14
N HIS A 522 -19.78 -34.73 -31.50
CA HIS A 522 -20.22 -34.68 -30.11
C HIS A 522 -19.18 -35.27 -29.11
N LEU A 523 -17.90 -35.18 -29.48
CA LEU A 523 -16.80 -35.65 -28.64
C LEU A 523 -16.59 -34.65 -27.48
N GLY A 524 -15.92 -35.12 -26.45
CA GLY A 524 -15.61 -34.31 -25.25
C GLY A 524 -16.22 -34.93 -24.00
N SER A 525 -15.58 -34.70 -22.88
CA SER A 525 -15.85 -35.37 -21.62
C SER A 525 -16.05 -34.36 -20.48
N LEU A 526 -17.24 -34.36 -19.88
CA LEU A 526 -17.53 -33.53 -18.71
C LEU A 526 -16.67 -33.88 -17.47
N PRO A 527 -16.38 -35.19 -17.20
CA PRO A 527 -15.44 -35.53 -16.13
C PRO A 527 -14.04 -34.92 -16.32
N LEU A 528 -13.54 -34.83 -17.57
CA LEU A 528 -12.27 -34.17 -17.85
C LEU A 528 -12.36 -32.63 -17.66
N CYS A 529 -13.51 -32.03 -17.98
CA CYS A 529 -13.72 -30.60 -17.68
C CYS A 529 -13.66 -30.34 -16.17
N PHE A 530 -14.32 -31.18 -15.39
CA PHE A 530 -14.26 -31.07 -13.92
C PHE A 530 -12.83 -31.25 -13.41
N MET A 531 -12.08 -32.21 -13.93
CA MET A 531 -10.66 -32.40 -13.58
C MET A 531 -9.82 -31.19 -13.94
N LEU A 532 -10.02 -30.54 -15.10
CA LEU A 532 -9.30 -29.35 -15.52
C LEU A 532 -9.65 -28.15 -14.63
N ILE A 533 -10.90 -27.99 -14.23
CA ILE A 533 -11.30 -26.91 -13.31
C ILE A 533 -10.64 -27.12 -11.94
N VAL A 534 -10.67 -28.33 -11.41
CA VAL A 534 -9.99 -28.66 -10.15
C VAL A 534 -8.49 -28.44 -10.28
N LEU A 535 -7.87 -28.88 -11.36
CA LEU A 535 -6.44 -28.67 -11.61
C LEU A 535 -6.11 -27.18 -11.72
N TYR A 536 -6.91 -26.40 -12.44
CA TYR A 536 -6.75 -24.95 -12.54
C TYR A 536 -6.78 -24.28 -11.17
N TYR A 537 -7.77 -24.63 -10.34
CA TYR A 537 -7.85 -24.12 -8.97
C TYR A 537 -6.61 -24.51 -8.13
N VAL A 538 -6.21 -25.79 -8.18
CA VAL A 538 -5.05 -26.28 -7.42
C VAL A 538 -3.77 -25.57 -7.84
N VAL A 539 -3.51 -25.38 -9.13
CA VAL A 539 -2.28 -24.72 -9.59
C VAL A 539 -2.32 -23.21 -9.27
N THR A 540 -3.48 -22.56 -9.35
CA THR A 540 -3.64 -21.15 -8.94
C THR A 540 -3.36 -20.97 -7.44
N VAL A 541 -3.89 -21.86 -6.60
CA VAL A 541 -3.60 -21.88 -5.15
C VAL A 541 -2.11 -22.18 -4.90
N THR A 542 -1.55 -23.15 -5.63
CA THR A 542 -0.11 -23.46 -5.52
C THR A 542 0.76 -22.28 -5.90
N ARG A 543 0.42 -21.55 -6.96
CA ARG A 543 1.09 -20.31 -7.35
C ARG A 543 1.06 -19.27 -6.24
N ALA A 544 -0.08 -19.11 -5.56
CA ALA A 544 -0.21 -18.17 -4.45
C ALA A 544 0.64 -18.57 -3.23
N ILE A 545 0.69 -19.89 -2.89
CA ILE A 545 1.33 -20.41 -1.68
C ILE A 545 2.83 -20.69 -1.88
N ALA A 546 3.19 -21.30 -3.01
CA ALA A 546 4.53 -21.80 -3.30
C ALA A 546 5.32 -20.91 -4.27
N GLY A 547 4.80 -19.75 -4.63
CA GLY A 547 5.54 -18.76 -5.40
C GLY A 547 6.74 -18.23 -4.60
N GLY A 548 7.81 -17.82 -5.31
CA GLY A 548 9.04 -17.32 -4.71
C GLY A 548 8.80 -16.10 -3.82
N PHE A 549 9.52 -16.02 -2.70
CA PHE A 549 9.37 -14.98 -1.68
C PHE A 549 9.46 -13.56 -2.24
N MET A 550 10.34 -13.33 -3.22
CA MET A 550 10.54 -12.03 -3.84
C MET A 550 9.32 -11.56 -4.66
N PHE A 551 8.56 -12.50 -5.24
CA PHE A 551 7.45 -12.22 -6.16
C PHE A 551 6.06 -12.35 -5.52
N THR A 552 5.96 -12.99 -4.37
CA THR A 552 4.69 -13.20 -3.67
C THR A 552 4.53 -12.25 -2.51
N ASN A 553 3.27 -11.85 -2.29
CA ASN A 553 2.84 -11.18 -1.07
C ASN A 553 1.96 -12.11 -0.24
N TYR A 554 2.25 -13.42 -0.32
CA TYR A 554 1.46 -14.42 0.38
C TYR A 554 1.70 -14.37 1.89
N ASP A 555 0.61 -14.25 2.63
CA ASP A 555 0.58 -14.42 4.07
C ASP A 555 -0.34 -15.60 4.41
N PRO A 556 0.18 -16.68 5.00
CA PRO A 556 -0.60 -17.85 5.36
C PRO A 556 -1.82 -17.53 6.22
N SER A 557 -1.72 -16.50 7.06
CA SER A 557 -2.77 -16.13 8.00
C SER A 557 -3.94 -15.37 7.33
N SER A 558 -3.71 -14.75 6.19
CA SER A 558 -4.72 -14.02 5.40
C SER A 558 -5.27 -14.81 4.22
N PHE A 559 -4.67 -15.97 3.90
CA PHE A 559 -5.09 -16.78 2.76
C PHE A 559 -6.49 -17.36 2.96
N ASN A 560 -7.37 -17.07 2.03
CA ASN A 560 -8.74 -17.59 2.03
C ASN A 560 -9.00 -18.39 0.75
N SER A 561 -9.02 -19.71 0.88
CA SER A 561 -9.22 -20.63 -0.23
C SER A 561 -10.59 -20.47 -0.93
N ILE A 562 -11.61 -20.00 -0.21
CA ILE A 562 -12.94 -19.75 -0.78
C ILE A 562 -12.89 -18.50 -1.68
N ILE A 563 -12.22 -17.46 -1.26
CA ILE A 563 -12.05 -16.25 -2.08
C ILE A 563 -11.27 -16.59 -3.36
N GLU A 564 -10.19 -17.39 -3.25
CA GLU A 564 -9.45 -17.85 -4.43
C GLU A 564 -10.27 -18.77 -5.34
N LEU A 565 -11.14 -19.61 -4.78
CA LEU A 565 -12.07 -20.42 -5.55
C LEU A 565 -13.06 -19.54 -6.34
N VAL A 566 -13.63 -18.52 -5.70
CA VAL A 566 -14.55 -17.59 -6.36
C VAL A 566 -13.83 -16.77 -7.42
N ARG A 567 -12.61 -16.32 -7.13
CA ARG A 567 -11.80 -15.51 -8.05
C ARG A 567 -11.38 -16.28 -9.32
N SER A 568 -10.97 -17.53 -9.19
CA SER A 568 -10.51 -18.37 -10.31
C SER A 568 -11.66 -19.10 -10.99
N VAL A 569 -12.30 -20.03 -10.30
CA VAL A 569 -13.36 -20.89 -10.84
C VAL A 569 -14.68 -20.14 -11.02
N GLY A 570 -14.98 -19.20 -10.13
CA GLY A 570 -16.20 -18.39 -10.21
C GLY A 570 -16.31 -17.62 -11.52
N LEU A 571 -15.22 -17.04 -12.01
CA LEU A 571 -15.18 -16.34 -13.30
C LEU A 571 -15.43 -17.29 -14.48
N VAL A 572 -14.87 -18.50 -14.43
CA VAL A 572 -15.08 -19.53 -15.47
C VAL A 572 -16.55 -19.96 -15.52
N VAL A 573 -17.13 -20.21 -14.36
CA VAL A 573 -18.56 -20.59 -14.25
C VAL A 573 -19.45 -19.44 -14.71
N LEU A 574 -19.15 -18.23 -14.29
CA LEU A 574 -19.89 -17.02 -14.67
C LEU A 574 -19.87 -16.80 -16.19
N TRP A 575 -18.70 -16.97 -16.82
CA TRP A 575 -18.57 -16.93 -18.27
C TRP A 575 -19.44 -17.99 -18.96
N ILE A 576 -19.40 -19.24 -18.51
CA ILE A 576 -20.18 -20.33 -19.07
C ILE A 576 -21.67 -20.04 -19.00
N VAL A 577 -22.17 -19.60 -17.84
CA VAL A 577 -23.58 -19.30 -17.62
C VAL A 577 -24.02 -18.09 -18.45
N ALA A 578 -23.29 -16.99 -18.41
CA ALA A 578 -23.60 -15.78 -19.16
C ALA A 578 -23.58 -16.04 -20.68
N ASN A 579 -22.54 -16.73 -21.18
CA ASN A 579 -22.43 -17.07 -22.59
C ASN A 579 -23.59 -17.96 -23.05
N TRP A 580 -23.96 -18.96 -22.24
CA TRP A 580 -25.10 -19.82 -22.55
C TRP A 580 -26.42 -19.03 -22.63
N LEU A 581 -26.68 -18.16 -21.66
CA LEU A 581 -27.91 -17.33 -21.65
C LEU A 581 -27.96 -16.40 -22.85
N VAL A 582 -26.90 -15.65 -23.12
CA VAL A 582 -26.83 -14.70 -24.21
C VAL A 582 -26.88 -15.41 -25.57
N SER A 583 -26.15 -16.52 -25.74
CA SER A 583 -26.16 -17.26 -27.00
C SER A 583 -27.53 -17.88 -27.30
N THR A 584 -28.25 -18.31 -26.28
CA THR A 584 -29.61 -18.84 -26.41
C THR A 584 -30.57 -17.76 -26.94
N LEU A 585 -30.44 -16.52 -26.44
CA LEU A 585 -31.24 -15.37 -26.87
C LEU A 585 -30.89 -14.94 -28.30
N LEU A 586 -29.63 -15.03 -28.71
CA LEU A 586 -29.15 -14.54 -30.01
C LEU A 586 -29.08 -15.66 -31.08
N GLY A 587 -29.74 -16.81 -30.86
CA GLY A 587 -29.78 -17.88 -31.82
C GLY A 587 -28.43 -18.56 -32.06
N GLY A 588 -27.65 -18.76 -31.02
CA GLY A 588 -26.44 -19.59 -31.03
C GLY A 588 -26.80 -21.08 -31.05
N LYS A 589 -26.03 -21.87 -31.81
CA LYS A 589 -26.27 -23.31 -31.98
C LYS A 589 -25.59 -24.17 -30.91
N GLY A 590 -24.73 -23.57 -30.06
CA GLY A 590 -23.95 -24.28 -29.02
C GLY A 590 -24.80 -24.70 -27.84
N LYS A 591 -24.68 -25.98 -27.46
CA LYS A 591 -25.32 -26.51 -26.24
C LYS A 591 -24.45 -26.16 -25.03
N ILE A 592 -25.06 -26.04 -23.84
CA ILE A 592 -24.34 -25.78 -22.59
C ILE A 592 -23.16 -26.75 -22.35
N LYS A 593 -23.33 -28.05 -22.69
CA LYS A 593 -22.26 -29.04 -22.61
C LYS A 593 -21.06 -28.68 -23.49
N GLU A 594 -21.29 -28.18 -24.69
CA GLU A 594 -20.25 -27.79 -25.65
C GLU A 594 -19.52 -26.53 -25.15
N ILE A 595 -20.26 -25.54 -24.61
CA ILE A 595 -19.70 -24.33 -24.02
C ILE A 595 -18.78 -24.67 -22.84
N VAL A 596 -19.23 -25.59 -21.95
CA VAL A 596 -18.42 -26.09 -20.83
C VAL A 596 -17.12 -26.70 -21.33
N ILE A 597 -17.21 -27.61 -22.33
CA ILE A 597 -16.05 -28.32 -22.85
C ILE A 597 -15.06 -27.34 -23.49
N VAL A 598 -15.54 -26.44 -24.34
CA VAL A 598 -14.68 -25.42 -24.97
C VAL A 598 -13.99 -24.56 -23.93
N THR A 599 -14.73 -24.02 -22.97
CA THR A 599 -14.18 -23.16 -21.94
C THR A 599 -13.12 -23.89 -21.11
N CYS A 600 -13.44 -25.11 -20.62
CA CYS A 600 -12.50 -25.85 -19.78
C CYS A 600 -11.25 -26.31 -20.56
N TYR A 601 -11.39 -26.73 -21.83
CA TYR A 601 -10.25 -27.16 -22.64
C TYR A 601 -9.38 -25.95 -23.04
N SER A 602 -9.95 -24.75 -23.09
CA SER A 602 -9.19 -23.53 -23.32
C SER A 602 -8.33 -23.09 -22.12
N LEU A 603 -8.58 -23.58 -20.89
CA LEU A 603 -7.78 -23.27 -19.69
C LEU A 603 -6.36 -23.88 -19.70
N GLN A 604 -6.07 -24.83 -20.58
CA GLN A 604 -4.79 -25.55 -20.58
C GLN A 604 -3.55 -24.64 -20.63
N PRO A 605 -3.49 -23.56 -21.45
CA PRO A 605 -2.35 -22.64 -21.46
C PRO A 605 -2.15 -21.94 -20.12
N LEU A 606 -3.24 -21.56 -19.45
CA LEU A 606 -3.16 -20.89 -18.14
C LEU A 606 -2.68 -21.84 -17.05
N ILE A 607 -3.16 -23.09 -17.05
CA ILE A 607 -2.70 -24.14 -16.13
C ILE A 607 -1.19 -24.38 -16.29
N LEU A 608 -0.72 -24.47 -17.53
CA LEU A 608 0.70 -24.68 -17.83
C LEU A 608 1.54 -23.47 -17.40
N GLU A 609 1.03 -22.26 -17.67
CA GLU A 609 1.67 -21.02 -17.26
C GLU A 609 1.79 -20.93 -15.75
N ASP A 610 0.71 -21.19 -14.99
CA ASP A 610 0.74 -21.13 -13.54
C ASP A 610 1.80 -22.07 -12.93
N ILE A 611 1.97 -23.29 -13.51
CA ILE A 611 2.99 -24.25 -13.08
C ILE A 611 4.40 -23.68 -13.37
N ILE A 612 4.64 -23.25 -14.60
CA ILE A 612 5.95 -22.72 -15.01
C ILE A 612 6.27 -21.45 -14.22
N HIS A 613 5.30 -20.56 -14.05
CA HIS A 613 5.45 -19.33 -13.29
C HIS A 613 5.84 -19.61 -11.83
N THR A 614 5.18 -20.56 -11.18
CA THR A 614 5.51 -20.96 -9.81
C THR A 614 6.96 -21.43 -9.68
N ILE A 615 7.43 -22.22 -10.65
CA ILE A 615 8.82 -22.68 -10.67
C ILE A 615 9.77 -21.50 -10.90
N LEU A 616 9.50 -20.66 -11.89
CA LEU A 616 10.37 -19.56 -12.28
C LEU A 616 10.48 -18.49 -11.16
N THR A 617 9.41 -18.20 -10.44
CA THR A 617 9.47 -17.24 -9.32
C THR A 617 10.42 -17.66 -8.19
N ASN A 618 10.72 -18.95 -8.08
CA ASN A 618 11.70 -19.48 -7.11
C ASN A 618 13.15 -19.49 -7.64
N VAL A 619 13.37 -19.09 -8.88
CA VAL A 619 14.70 -19.09 -9.52
C VAL A 619 15.12 -17.71 -10.02
N LEU A 620 14.17 -16.89 -10.43
CA LEU A 620 14.40 -15.56 -11.00
C LEU A 620 14.62 -14.51 -9.91
N LEU A 621 15.36 -13.45 -10.26
CA LEU A 621 15.50 -12.21 -9.49
C LEU A 621 14.39 -11.20 -9.86
N PRO A 622 14.11 -10.20 -9.00
CA PRO A 622 13.12 -9.17 -9.29
C PRO A 622 13.36 -8.44 -10.62
N ASP A 623 14.60 -8.17 -10.97
CA ASP A 623 14.97 -7.51 -12.24
C ASP A 623 14.63 -8.35 -13.49
N GLU A 624 14.47 -9.65 -13.30
CA GLU A 624 14.07 -10.60 -14.34
C GLU A 624 12.56 -10.78 -14.45
N ALA A 625 11.76 -10.04 -13.65
CA ALA A 625 10.29 -10.14 -13.62
C ALA A 625 9.61 -9.95 -14.98
N ALA A 626 10.26 -9.25 -15.92
CA ALA A 626 9.73 -9.05 -17.26
C ALA A 626 9.48 -10.39 -18.01
N PHE A 627 10.30 -11.42 -17.76
CA PHE A 627 10.10 -12.75 -18.35
C PHE A 627 8.79 -13.39 -17.89
N LEU A 628 8.41 -13.22 -16.61
CA LEU A 628 7.15 -13.71 -16.07
C LEU A 628 5.97 -13.00 -16.72
N GLY A 629 6.07 -11.68 -16.92
CA GLY A 629 5.05 -10.89 -17.59
C GLY A 629 4.83 -11.32 -19.04
N ILE A 630 5.90 -11.58 -19.77
CA ILE A 630 5.84 -12.07 -21.15
C ILE A 630 5.19 -13.48 -21.21
N LEU A 631 5.58 -14.38 -20.32
CA LEU A 631 5.01 -15.72 -20.23
C LEU A 631 3.50 -15.67 -19.99
N SER A 632 3.07 -14.88 -19.01
CA SER A 632 1.65 -14.71 -18.67
C SER A 632 0.86 -14.06 -19.82
N ALA A 633 1.45 -13.09 -20.53
CA ALA A 633 0.84 -12.49 -21.71
C ALA A 633 0.63 -13.51 -22.85
N ILE A 634 1.64 -14.33 -23.15
CA ILE A 634 1.55 -15.36 -24.18
C ILE A 634 0.47 -16.38 -23.82
N ALA A 635 0.43 -16.88 -22.59
CA ALA A 635 -0.56 -17.85 -22.15
C ALA A 635 -1.99 -17.28 -22.21
N THR A 636 -2.16 -16.03 -21.78
CA THR A 636 -3.46 -15.32 -21.81
C THR A 636 -3.93 -15.09 -23.24
N ILE A 637 -3.05 -14.63 -24.14
CA ILE A 637 -3.37 -14.44 -25.55
C ILE A 637 -3.77 -15.78 -26.17
N TYR A 638 -3.03 -16.85 -25.90
CA TYR A 638 -3.34 -18.15 -26.45
C TYR A 638 -4.65 -18.74 -25.90
N PHE A 639 -4.92 -18.57 -24.60
CA PHE A 639 -6.23 -18.86 -24.00
C PHE A 639 -7.37 -18.14 -24.73
N CYS A 640 -7.22 -16.83 -24.96
CA CYS A 640 -8.22 -16.05 -25.69
C CYS A 640 -8.42 -16.55 -27.12
N ILE A 641 -7.34 -16.87 -27.84
CA ILE A 641 -7.43 -17.43 -29.20
C ILE A 641 -8.19 -18.76 -29.19
N MET A 642 -7.88 -19.67 -28.26
CA MET A 642 -8.59 -20.94 -28.13
C MET A 642 -10.06 -20.73 -27.84
N LEU A 643 -10.41 -19.81 -26.92
CA LEU A 643 -11.78 -19.50 -26.56
C LEU A 643 -12.56 -18.91 -27.76
N VAL A 644 -11.94 -17.98 -28.50
CA VAL A 644 -12.52 -17.39 -29.72
C VAL A 644 -12.81 -18.46 -30.75
N ILE A 645 -11.81 -19.29 -31.10
CA ILE A 645 -11.97 -20.37 -32.10
C ILE A 645 -13.05 -21.36 -31.65
N GLY A 646 -13.03 -21.72 -30.38
CA GLY A 646 -13.99 -22.65 -29.82
C GLY A 646 -15.44 -22.14 -29.90
N MET A 647 -15.65 -20.89 -29.47
CA MET A 647 -16.99 -20.27 -29.51
C MET A 647 -17.50 -20.04 -30.93
N LEU A 648 -16.63 -19.61 -31.86
CA LEU A 648 -16.98 -19.51 -33.29
C LEU A 648 -17.48 -20.86 -33.84
N LYS A 649 -16.77 -21.95 -33.52
CA LYS A 649 -17.09 -23.30 -34.03
C LYS A 649 -18.36 -23.89 -33.42
N ILE A 650 -18.55 -23.79 -32.09
CA ILE A 650 -19.73 -24.38 -31.45
C ILE A 650 -21.03 -23.64 -31.75
N HIS A 651 -20.98 -22.31 -31.87
CA HIS A 651 -22.16 -21.48 -32.15
C HIS A 651 -22.41 -21.25 -33.64
N ASP A 652 -21.45 -21.61 -34.51
CA ASP A 652 -21.49 -21.33 -35.94
C ASP A 652 -21.68 -19.85 -36.24
N TYR A 653 -20.88 -19.03 -35.56
CA TYR A 653 -20.95 -17.54 -35.68
C TYR A 653 -20.01 -17.03 -36.77
N SER A 654 -20.44 -15.95 -37.45
CA SER A 654 -19.50 -15.05 -38.13
C SER A 654 -18.71 -14.23 -37.11
N MET A 655 -17.56 -13.71 -37.50
CA MET A 655 -16.72 -12.91 -36.59
C MET A 655 -17.45 -11.70 -36.01
N GLY A 656 -18.24 -10.99 -36.82
CA GLY A 656 -19.05 -9.85 -36.36
C GLY A 656 -20.08 -10.26 -35.31
N LYS A 657 -20.80 -11.36 -35.53
CA LYS A 657 -21.78 -11.88 -34.59
C LYS A 657 -21.09 -12.34 -33.28
N PHE A 658 -19.90 -12.94 -33.38
CA PHE A 658 -19.12 -13.35 -32.22
C PHE A 658 -18.74 -12.12 -31.35
N ILE A 659 -18.23 -11.04 -31.93
CA ILE A 659 -17.84 -9.82 -31.19
C ILE A 659 -19.03 -9.26 -30.41
N TRP A 660 -20.19 -9.12 -31.07
CA TRP A 660 -21.40 -8.63 -30.41
C TRP A 660 -21.91 -9.55 -29.30
N THR A 661 -21.89 -10.87 -29.54
CA THR A 661 -22.31 -11.86 -28.54
C THR A 661 -21.37 -11.84 -27.34
N THR A 662 -20.07 -11.73 -27.58
CA THR A 662 -19.06 -11.63 -26.49
C THR A 662 -19.25 -10.36 -25.68
N LEU A 663 -19.47 -9.21 -26.32
CA LEU A 663 -19.74 -7.96 -25.61
C LEU A 663 -21.00 -8.08 -24.71
N LEU A 664 -22.07 -8.64 -25.27
CA LEU A 664 -23.29 -8.87 -24.48
C LEU A 664 -23.11 -9.93 -23.39
N THR A 665 -22.22 -10.90 -23.59
CA THR A 665 -21.87 -11.88 -22.55
C THR A 665 -21.17 -11.20 -21.36
N VAL A 666 -20.23 -10.29 -21.63
CA VAL A 666 -19.57 -9.50 -20.57
C VAL A 666 -20.58 -8.62 -19.80
N ILE A 667 -21.50 -7.96 -20.52
CA ILE A 667 -22.60 -7.23 -19.88
C ILE A 667 -23.49 -8.17 -19.06
N GLY A 668 -23.80 -9.36 -19.58
CA GLY A 668 -24.56 -10.39 -18.88
C GLY A 668 -23.86 -10.86 -17.60
N MET A 669 -22.55 -11.04 -17.65
CA MET A 669 -21.74 -11.34 -16.45
C MET A 669 -21.89 -10.25 -15.38
N ALA A 670 -21.78 -8.98 -15.78
CA ALA A 670 -21.95 -7.86 -14.84
C ALA A 670 -23.36 -7.83 -14.21
N ILE A 671 -24.40 -8.10 -15.00
CA ILE A 671 -25.78 -8.18 -14.49
C ILE A 671 -25.93 -9.35 -13.50
N ILE A 672 -25.39 -10.53 -13.82
CA ILE A 672 -25.45 -11.70 -12.91
C ILE A 672 -24.75 -11.40 -11.60
N VAL A 673 -23.55 -10.78 -11.63
CA VAL A 673 -22.81 -10.38 -10.42
C VAL A 673 -23.62 -9.38 -9.61
N PHE A 674 -24.21 -8.36 -10.26
CA PHE A 674 -25.05 -7.38 -9.59
C PHE A 674 -26.24 -8.05 -8.87
N LEU A 675 -26.94 -8.96 -9.56
CA LEU A 675 -28.07 -9.68 -8.97
C LEU A 675 -27.64 -10.59 -7.81
N LEU A 676 -26.48 -11.22 -7.90
CA LEU A 676 -25.93 -12.04 -6.80
C LEU A 676 -25.58 -11.17 -5.59
N ILE A 677 -24.98 -9.99 -5.78
CA ILE A 677 -24.69 -9.05 -4.70
C ILE A 677 -26.00 -8.58 -4.04
N MET A 678 -27.01 -8.20 -4.84
CA MET A 678 -28.33 -7.83 -4.32
C MET A 678 -28.99 -8.97 -3.51
N LEU A 679 -28.85 -10.19 -3.99
CA LEU A 679 -29.38 -11.37 -3.27
C LEU A 679 -28.64 -11.59 -1.94
N ILE A 680 -27.32 -11.44 -1.92
CA ILE A 680 -26.51 -11.57 -0.68
C ILE A 680 -26.92 -10.48 0.33
N ILE A 681 -27.06 -9.23 -0.10
CA ILE A 681 -27.51 -8.13 0.76
C ILE A 681 -28.90 -8.42 1.31
N LEU A 682 -29.83 -8.91 0.49
CA LEU A 682 -31.17 -9.29 0.91
C LEU A 682 -31.13 -10.39 1.99
N ILE A 683 -30.32 -11.43 1.77
CA ILE A 683 -30.15 -12.53 2.74
C ILE A 683 -29.57 -12.00 4.06
N GLN A 684 -28.59 -11.10 4.01
CA GLN A 684 -28.01 -10.47 5.20
C GLN A 684 -29.05 -9.65 5.96
N GLN A 685 -29.88 -8.88 5.25
CA GLN A 685 -30.96 -8.10 5.89
C GLN A 685 -32.00 -9.01 6.55
N PHE A 686 -32.41 -10.09 5.90
CA PHE A 686 -33.29 -11.09 6.52
C PHE A 686 -32.63 -11.76 7.73
N GLY A 687 -31.35 -12.11 7.65
CA GLY A 687 -30.59 -12.68 8.75
C GLY A 687 -30.48 -11.75 9.96
N ALA A 688 -30.35 -10.45 9.74
CA ALA A 688 -30.34 -9.44 10.80
C ALA A 688 -31.74 -9.18 11.41
N PHE A 689 -32.79 -9.35 10.61
CA PHE A 689 -34.18 -9.16 11.06
C PHE A 689 -34.66 -10.26 12.02
N ILE A 690 -34.22 -11.51 11.80
CA ILE A 690 -34.66 -12.65 12.66
C ILE A 690 -34.27 -12.47 14.14
N PRO A 691 -33.01 -12.11 14.51
CA PRO A 691 -32.65 -11.84 15.90
C PRO A 691 -33.45 -10.70 16.52
N THR A 692 -33.77 -9.66 15.75
CA THR A 692 -34.56 -8.52 16.23
C THR A 692 -35.97 -8.96 16.61
N ILE A 693 -36.66 -9.77 15.79
CA ILE A 693 -37.97 -10.34 16.11
C ILE A 693 -37.91 -11.25 17.33
N VAL A 694 -36.88 -12.11 17.40
CA VAL A 694 -36.70 -13.02 18.54
C VAL A 694 -36.51 -12.24 19.84
N THR A 695 -35.72 -11.16 19.78
CA THR A 695 -35.51 -10.30 20.97
C THR A 695 -36.79 -9.58 21.37
N GLU A 696 -37.58 -9.06 20.43
CA GLU A 696 -38.86 -8.45 20.71
C GLU A 696 -39.89 -9.44 21.33
N ILE A 697 -39.93 -10.68 20.79
CA ILE A 697 -40.84 -11.71 21.34
C ILE A 697 -40.43 -12.14 22.76
N ILE A 698 -39.11 -12.15 23.07
CA ILE A 698 -38.62 -12.53 24.41
C ILE A 698 -38.80 -11.37 25.43
N THR A 699 -38.86 -10.13 24.96
CA THR A 699 -39.01 -8.94 25.83
C THR A 699 -40.48 -8.54 26.07
N ILE A 700 -41.43 -9.15 25.37
CA ILE A 700 -42.87 -9.11 25.68
C ILE A 700 -43.23 -10.26 26.64
#